data_e6b08d30825ad704ff0ff640a37bf047
#
_entry.id   e6b08d30825ad704ff0ff640a37bf047
#
_cell.length_a   1.000
_cell.length_b   1.000
_cell.length_c   1.000
_cell.angle_alpha   90.00
_cell.angle_beta   90.00
_cell.angle_gamma   90.00
#
_symmetry.space_group_name_H-M   'P 1'
#
loop_
_entity.id
_entity.type
_entity.pdbx_description
1 polymer ?
#
loop_
_entity_poly.entity_id
_entity_poly.type
_entity_poly.pdbx_seq_one_letter_code
_entity_poly.pdbx_strand_id
1 'polypeptide(L)'
;MPLRIGLLIASGCLAAYRAVWLSLQLSGFQWREVGFLLLADLAVLGSLLLLSIGEASLRDRGRRIAAAAATAAMLIVYAFHVADVAAVRLLNARLQLADLRTFLKEWWLLPGFLTVWTVVAILFACAAVFVKVRVPRRLAPLLSGTGLALLLVPLAVPGGRIPSYLHKYTGSVLLLGRELWGSRPKPITRYSAGDFATYRAEYEHLFDAPYARTGTDVLLVIVESLSASDSARGSGVGDLLPSLDALSRNGMLFRNFFANFEASEGGIVSLLSGVPPLHFPTASTNTFGEYALQRGIIASFAREGYQTEFLTSVPLQFIEMDHYVRSPAVGFRFAAGQRETERLRDAPRYAFLAPADHVLYEEVLARLDSSPRGSRAPRLTAVVTASSHTPWVDPRGVQDDGPTVWSYVQDELRWLHDELARRGFFEHGIMIVTGDHRRMKPITQTEREKYGESAKARIPLVVIGKDVPRDVVDDRWLQQADLLRMLDRVVRPDAALSPFVLWVERYVFVFGVASNASHLQVFVPDNGGREAFNLNLQGSGVEWLSRPPLARDIERAIHRQRALQQAARAAALNPPRIAVGRSLSPGEQQGILVGYSSDVNITRDPDDAAGGLKTFTAQSLDLEELVRQAGGAPGSFTLSIRGFLPAPVDGEYWFSMFADDEGCLSIDGEIVLECHGGINEGSVLLTAGTHRIDLRYIYRDQGRSLSLKWLLPGANGFAAVPQDLFRLPRTGS
;
A
#
# COMPACT_ATOMS: atom_id res chain seq x y z
N MET A 1 6.24 3.33 51.39
CA MET A 1 5.99 2.59 50.15
C MET A 1 7.02 3.04 49.12
N PRO A 2 7.88 2.16 48.58
CA PRO A 2 8.86 2.52 47.55
C PRO A 2 8.20 2.53 46.17
N LEU A 3 8.01 3.70 45.60
CA LEU A 3 7.50 3.85 44.23
C LEU A 3 8.62 3.92 43.22
N ARG A 4 8.49 3.24 42.09
CA ARG A 4 9.38 3.37 40.94
C ARG A 4 8.93 4.58 40.12
N ILE A 5 9.66 5.67 40.20
CA ILE A 5 9.31 6.92 39.53
C ILE A 5 10.16 7.22 38.30
N GLY A 6 11.25 6.48 38.10
CA GLY A 6 12.17 6.77 36.97
C GLY A 6 11.49 6.66 35.61
N LEU A 7 10.72 5.61 35.34
CA LEU A 7 9.97 5.45 34.09
C LEU A 7 8.86 6.50 33.94
N LEU A 8 8.23 6.91 35.04
CA LEU A 8 7.23 7.97 35.03
C LEU A 8 7.84 9.32 34.63
N ILE A 9 9.00 9.67 35.23
CA ILE A 9 9.75 10.89 34.87
C ILE A 9 10.19 10.84 33.41
N ALA A 10 10.78 9.71 32.97
CA ALA A 10 11.22 9.53 31.61
C ALA A 10 10.09 9.68 30.59
N SER A 11 8.94 9.05 30.85
CA SER A 11 7.73 9.20 30.02
C SER A 11 7.19 10.63 30.02
N GLY A 12 7.23 11.32 31.15
CA GLY A 12 6.85 12.73 31.25
C GLY A 12 7.76 13.64 30.39
N CYS A 13 9.07 13.40 30.40
CA CYS A 13 10.01 14.13 29.55
C CYS A 13 9.76 13.84 28.06
N LEU A 14 9.51 12.60 27.68
CA LEU A 14 9.18 12.23 26.31
C LEU A 14 7.87 12.90 25.82
N ALA A 15 6.84 12.90 26.67
CA ALA A 15 5.58 13.57 26.38
C ALA A 15 5.76 15.08 26.19
N ALA A 16 6.50 15.74 27.09
CA ALA A 16 6.80 17.15 26.95
C ALA A 16 7.60 17.46 25.70
N TYR A 17 8.65 16.70 25.42
CA TYR A 17 9.45 16.83 24.19
C TYR A 17 8.56 16.74 22.94
N ARG A 18 7.73 15.72 22.84
CA ARG A 18 6.84 15.52 21.69
C ARG A 18 5.84 16.67 21.55
N ALA A 19 5.19 17.05 22.62
CA ALA A 19 4.19 18.11 22.60
C ALA A 19 4.78 19.45 22.19
N VAL A 20 5.94 19.81 22.71
CA VAL A 20 6.67 21.03 22.33
C VAL A 20 7.10 20.96 20.87
N TRP A 21 7.70 19.86 20.46
CA TRP A 21 8.15 19.68 19.07
C TRP A 21 6.99 19.80 18.08
N LEU A 22 5.85 19.09 18.32
CA LEU A 22 4.68 19.19 17.45
C LEU A 22 4.09 20.61 17.43
N SER A 23 3.98 21.25 18.59
CA SER A 23 3.45 22.63 18.69
C SER A 23 4.28 23.60 17.86
N LEU A 24 5.61 23.50 17.90
CA LEU A 24 6.50 24.31 17.08
C LEU A 24 6.37 24.04 15.57
N GLN A 25 6.10 22.77 15.20
CA GLN A 25 5.93 22.40 13.79
C GLN A 25 4.55 22.82 13.22
N LEU A 26 3.49 22.81 14.05
CA LEU A 26 2.12 23.05 13.61
C LEU A 26 1.80 24.54 13.42
N SER A 27 2.09 25.36 14.42
CA SER A 27 1.61 26.76 14.43
C SER A 27 2.50 27.72 15.25
N GLY A 28 3.69 27.25 15.62
CA GLY A 28 4.43 27.87 16.70
C GLY A 28 3.90 27.41 18.07
N PHE A 29 4.54 27.90 19.14
CA PHE A 29 4.21 27.42 20.47
C PHE A 29 2.90 28.03 21.00
N GLN A 30 1.86 27.20 21.12
CA GLN A 30 0.57 27.57 21.69
C GLN A 30 0.19 26.64 22.84
N TRP A 31 0.04 27.20 24.06
CA TRP A 31 -0.29 26.42 25.27
C TRP A 31 -1.53 25.55 25.15
N ARG A 32 -2.55 26.04 24.44
CA ARG A 32 -3.80 25.30 24.20
C ARG A 32 -3.56 24.02 23.38
N GLU A 33 -2.74 24.09 22.35
CA GLU A 33 -2.37 22.95 21.52
C GLU A 33 -1.53 21.95 22.30
N VAL A 34 -0.55 22.43 23.08
CA VAL A 34 0.25 21.60 23.98
C VAL A 34 -0.65 20.77 24.91
N GLY A 35 -1.70 21.39 25.46
CA GLY A 35 -2.69 20.68 26.29
C GLY A 35 -3.36 19.52 25.55
N PHE A 36 -3.81 19.73 24.32
CA PHE A 36 -4.43 18.66 23.51
C PHE A 36 -3.42 17.58 23.14
N LEU A 37 -2.19 17.96 22.76
CA LEU A 37 -1.15 17.02 22.40
C LEU A 37 -0.69 16.13 23.55
N LEU A 38 -0.81 16.60 24.82
CA LEU A 38 -0.50 15.82 26.00
C LEU A 38 -1.60 14.83 26.41
N LEU A 39 -2.83 14.97 25.91
CA LEU A 39 -3.96 14.14 26.35
C LEU A 39 -3.66 12.64 26.29
N ALA A 40 -3.04 12.17 25.21
CA ALA A 40 -2.73 10.76 25.04
C ALA A 40 -1.63 10.27 26.01
N ASP A 41 -0.71 11.15 26.39
CA ASP A 41 0.38 10.77 27.31
C ASP A 41 -0.09 10.72 28.76
N LEU A 42 -1.14 11.46 29.11
CA LEU A 42 -1.72 11.39 30.45
C LEU A 42 -2.14 9.97 30.80
N ALA A 43 -2.71 9.23 29.86
CA ALA A 43 -3.09 7.83 30.08
C ALA A 43 -1.87 6.91 30.31
N VAL A 44 -0.75 7.16 29.61
CA VAL A 44 0.52 6.44 29.83
C VAL A 44 1.05 6.73 31.22
N LEU A 45 1.11 8.02 31.59
CA LEU A 45 1.59 8.45 32.91
C LEU A 45 0.72 7.89 34.03
N GLY A 46 -0.61 7.91 33.86
CA GLY A 46 -1.55 7.32 34.79
C GLY A 46 -1.35 5.82 34.97
N SER A 47 -1.16 5.10 33.88
CA SER A 47 -0.89 3.66 33.87
C SER A 47 0.41 3.32 34.61
N LEU A 48 1.50 4.04 34.33
CA LEU A 48 2.79 3.84 34.99
C LEU A 48 2.71 4.13 36.49
N LEU A 49 1.98 5.16 36.89
CA LEU A 49 1.77 5.50 38.30
C LEU A 49 0.99 4.39 39.03
N LEU A 50 -0.12 3.93 38.45
CA LEU A 50 -0.94 2.84 39.02
C LEU A 50 -0.18 1.53 39.15
N LEU A 51 0.59 1.16 38.10
CA LEU A 51 1.43 -0.03 38.12
C LEU A 51 2.52 0.06 39.20
N SER A 52 3.13 1.25 39.37
CA SER A 52 4.16 1.46 40.41
C SER A 52 3.60 1.35 41.82
N ILE A 53 2.38 1.86 42.06
CA ILE A 53 1.67 1.70 43.35
C ILE A 53 1.32 0.24 43.58
N GLY A 54 0.80 -0.44 42.54
CA GLY A 54 0.46 -1.86 42.58
C GLY A 54 1.68 -2.73 42.94
N GLU A 55 2.81 -2.50 42.26
CA GLU A 55 4.08 -3.22 42.53
C GLU A 55 4.54 -3.00 43.98
N ALA A 56 4.54 -1.78 44.44
CA ALA A 56 4.95 -1.48 45.82
C ALA A 56 4.05 -2.16 46.85
N SER A 57 2.74 -2.20 46.64
CA SER A 57 1.79 -2.88 47.50
C SER A 57 1.93 -4.42 47.53
N LEU A 58 2.30 -4.99 46.37
CA LEU A 58 2.53 -6.42 46.22
C LEU A 58 3.82 -6.87 46.93
N ARG A 59 4.87 -6.06 46.86
CA ARG A 59 6.16 -6.32 47.54
C ARG A 59 5.98 -6.37 49.05
N ASP A 60 5.21 -5.46 49.59
CA ASP A 60 4.88 -5.41 51.02
C ASP A 60 4.13 -6.67 51.50
N ARG A 61 3.41 -7.35 50.63
CA ARG A 61 2.68 -8.60 50.88
C ARG A 61 3.46 -9.87 50.53
N GLY A 62 4.76 -9.77 50.21
CA GLY A 62 5.60 -10.93 49.88
C GLY A 62 5.33 -11.58 48.51
N ARG A 63 4.52 -10.98 47.65
CA ARG A 63 4.15 -11.52 46.30
C ARG A 63 5.18 -11.15 45.25
N ARG A 64 6.33 -11.77 45.24
CA ARG A 64 7.48 -11.46 44.35
C ARG A 64 7.12 -11.59 42.86
N ILE A 65 6.42 -12.64 42.46
CA ILE A 65 6.04 -12.90 41.05
C ILE A 65 5.14 -11.79 40.51
N ALA A 66 4.10 -11.43 41.29
CA ALA A 66 3.17 -10.37 40.87
C ALA A 66 3.86 -8.98 40.82
N ALA A 67 4.85 -8.73 41.70
CA ALA A 67 5.65 -7.52 41.66
C ALA A 67 6.57 -7.48 40.44
N ALA A 68 7.15 -8.64 40.06
CA ALA A 68 7.92 -8.77 38.82
C ALA A 68 7.05 -8.56 37.57
N ALA A 69 5.83 -9.11 37.55
CA ALA A 69 4.86 -8.90 36.48
C ALA A 69 4.46 -7.41 36.32
N ALA A 70 4.22 -6.71 37.46
CA ALA A 70 3.95 -5.27 37.41
C ALA A 70 5.15 -4.46 36.89
N THR A 71 6.38 -4.84 37.22
CA THR A 71 7.61 -4.24 36.69
C THR A 71 7.71 -4.48 35.18
N ALA A 72 7.45 -5.70 34.71
CA ALA A 72 7.44 -6.02 33.28
C ALA A 72 6.36 -5.21 32.53
N ALA A 73 5.16 -5.11 33.09
CA ALA A 73 4.10 -4.28 32.52
C ALA A 73 4.50 -2.79 32.41
N MET A 74 5.19 -2.23 33.40
CA MET A 74 5.72 -0.86 33.32
C MET A 74 6.75 -0.72 32.19
N LEU A 75 7.64 -1.69 32.00
CA LEU A 75 8.61 -1.67 30.90
C LEU A 75 7.93 -1.75 29.53
N ILE A 76 6.91 -2.58 29.37
CA ILE A 76 6.12 -2.70 28.14
C ILE A 76 5.42 -1.37 27.83
N VAL A 77 4.74 -0.76 28.80
CA VAL A 77 4.07 0.54 28.63
C VAL A 77 5.07 1.63 28.23
N TYR A 78 6.24 1.65 28.86
CA TYR A 78 7.28 2.61 28.54
C TYR A 78 7.86 2.37 27.14
N ALA A 79 8.17 1.13 26.79
CA ALA A 79 8.69 0.78 25.44
C ALA A 79 7.70 1.18 24.35
N PHE A 80 6.41 0.94 24.57
CA PHE A 80 5.36 1.41 23.66
C PHE A 80 5.35 2.94 23.53
N HIS A 81 5.50 3.65 24.64
CA HIS A 81 5.55 5.11 24.62
C HIS A 81 6.76 5.65 23.85
N VAL A 82 7.94 5.05 24.02
CA VAL A 82 9.15 5.41 23.25
C VAL A 82 8.92 5.17 21.75
N ALA A 83 8.37 4.03 21.38
CA ALA A 83 8.08 3.70 20.00
C ALA A 83 7.04 4.66 19.39
N ASP A 84 6.00 5.04 20.15
CA ASP A 84 4.97 5.99 19.71
C ASP A 84 5.55 7.40 19.50
N VAL A 85 6.43 7.87 20.38
CA VAL A 85 7.12 9.17 20.19
C VAL A 85 8.04 9.13 18.97
N ALA A 86 8.74 8.03 18.75
CA ALA A 86 9.55 7.82 17.55
C ALA A 86 8.71 7.80 16.27
N ALA A 87 7.57 7.11 16.28
CA ALA A 87 6.63 7.08 15.15
C ALA A 87 6.11 8.48 14.82
N VAL A 88 5.69 9.25 15.81
CA VAL A 88 5.27 10.65 15.58
C VAL A 88 6.39 11.49 14.97
N ARG A 89 7.62 11.29 15.43
CA ARG A 89 8.78 12.05 14.95
C ARG A 89 9.17 11.70 13.51
N LEU A 90 9.09 10.43 13.13
CA LEU A 90 9.55 9.91 11.84
C LEU A 90 8.42 9.87 10.80
N LEU A 91 7.24 9.40 11.21
CA LEU A 91 6.12 9.11 10.32
C LEU A 91 4.98 10.14 10.45
N ASN A 92 5.12 11.13 11.35
CA ASN A 92 4.06 12.11 11.64
C ASN A 92 2.70 11.47 11.98
N ALA A 93 2.73 10.26 12.51
CA ALA A 93 1.57 9.48 12.92
C ALA A 93 1.83 8.79 14.27
N ARG A 94 0.77 8.54 15.02
CA ARG A 94 0.85 7.75 16.26
C ARG A 94 0.98 6.28 15.94
N LEU A 95 1.75 5.56 16.77
CA LEU A 95 1.88 4.11 16.66
C LEU A 95 0.53 3.43 16.97
N GLN A 96 0.15 2.50 16.12
CA GLN A 96 -1.07 1.71 16.22
C GLN A 96 -0.73 0.25 16.50
N LEU A 97 -1.67 -0.54 17.01
CA LEU A 97 -1.43 -1.96 17.27
C LEU A 97 -1.18 -2.74 15.97
N ALA A 98 -1.84 -2.35 14.89
CA ALA A 98 -1.64 -2.90 13.56
C ALA A 98 -0.20 -2.67 13.06
N ASP A 99 0.34 -1.45 13.26
CA ASP A 99 1.70 -1.11 12.89
C ASP A 99 2.73 -1.97 13.64
N LEU A 100 2.46 -2.28 14.91
CA LEU A 100 3.33 -3.16 15.70
C LEU A 100 3.46 -4.54 15.06
N ARG A 101 2.38 -5.07 14.51
CA ARG A 101 2.39 -6.37 13.82
C ARG A 101 3.21 -6.31 12.53
N THR A 102 3.07 -5.24 11.77
CA THR A 102 3.85 -4.99 10.54
C THR A 102 5.33 -4.79 10.87
N PHE A 103 5.65 -3.94 11.85
CA PHE A 103 7.02 -3.73 12.30
C PHE A 103 7.69 -4.99 12.86
N LEU A 104 6.96 -5.86 13.53
CA LEU A 104 7.52 -7.14 14.00
C LEU A 104 7.81 -8.11 12.86
N LYS A 105 7.05 -8.09 11.77
CA LYS A 105 7.34 -8.89 10.59
C LYS A 105 8.51 -8.33 9.77
N GLU A 106 8.64 -7.01 9.73
CA GLU A 106 9.54 -6.28 8.82
C GLU A 106 10.62 -5.49 9.59
N TRP A 107 10.96 -5.94 10.81
CA TRP A 107 11.97 -5.27 11.66
C TRP A 107 13.32 -5.06 10.98
N TRP A 108 13.67 -5.90 10.03
CA TRP A 108 14.91 -5.85 9.25
C TRP A 108 14.95 -4.65 8.27
N LEU A 109 13.82 -4.01 7.98
CA LEU A 109 13.74 -2.78 7.20
C LEU A 109 13.98 -1.52 8.05
N LEU A 110 13.99 -1.67 9.38
CA LEU A 110 14.24 -0.53 10.27
C LEU A 110 15.70 -0.07 10.11
N PRO A 111 15.93 1.23 9.90
CA PRO A 111 17.27 1.79 9.80
C PRO A 111 18.13 1.45 11.02
N GLY A 112 19.42 1.21 10.80
CA GLY A 112 20.34 0.81 11.88
C GLY A 112 20.40 1.80 13.05
N PHE A 113 20.20 3.10 12.81
CA PHE A 113 20.15 4.10 13.89
C PHE A 113 18.91 3.92 14.80
N LEU A 114 17.75 3.48 14.27
CA LEU A 114 16.58 3.13 15.09
C LEU A 114 16.89 1.94 16.00
N THR A 115 17.69 0.99 15.52
CA THR A 115 18.17 -0.13 16.34
C THR A 115 19.04 0.38 17.48
N VAL A 116 19.99 1.29 17.22
CA VAL A 116 20.84 1.92 18.25
C VAL A 116 19.99 2.70 19.26
N TRP A 117 19.08 3.57 18.81
CA TRP A 117 18.20 4.32 19.70
C TRP A 117 17.27 3.43 20.51
N THR A 118 16.79 2.31 19.95
CA THR A 118 15.98 1.33 20.65
C THR A 118 16.80 0.68 21.77
N VAL A 119 18.05 0.28 21.49
CA VAL A 119 18.95 -0.27 22.50
C VAL A 119 19.24 0.75 23.61
N VAL A 120 19.53 2.00 23.25
CA VAL A 120 19.75 3.09 24.22
C VAL A 120 18.50 3.32 25.08
N ALA A 121 17.31 3.34 24.48
CA ALA A 121 16.06 3.48 25.21
C ALA A 121 15.79 2.31 26.15
N ILE A 122 16.08 1.08 25.74
CA ILE A 122 15.99 -0.13 26.59
C ILE A 122 16.96 -0.03 27.77
N LEU A 123 18.23 0.30 27.51
CA LEU A 123 19.23 0.44 28.58
C LEU A 123 18.84 1.53 29.57
N PHE A 124 18.33 2.66 29.06
CA PHE A 124 17.82 3.75 29.89
C PHE A 124 16.61 3.31 30.72
N ALA A 125 15.67 2.57 30.11
CA ALA A 125 14.50 2.02 30.81
C ALA A 125 14.91 1.05 31.93
N CYS A 126 15.89 0.20 31.65
CA CYS A 126 16.45 -0.72 32.66
C CYS A 126 17.07 0.04 33.83
N ALA A 127 17.80 1.12 33.56
CA ALA A 127 18.36 1.98 34.62
C ALA A 127 17.24 2.73 35.38
N ALA A 128 16.30 3.30 34.67
CA ALA A 128 15.18 4.09 35.23
C ALA A 128 14.27 3.27 36.17
N VAL A 129 14.13 1.97 35.88
CA VAL A 129 13.34 1.03 36.72
C VAL A 129 13.89 0.95 38.17
N PHE A 130 15.18 1.18 38.37
CA PHE A 130 15.79 1.14 39.71
C PHE A 130 15.60 2.44 40.51
N VAL A 131 15.19 3.53 39.86
CA VAL A 131 14.94 4.80 40.55
C VAL A 131 13.65 4.69 41.39
N LYS A 132 13.80 4.77 42.70
CA LYS A 132 12.70 4.64 43.68
C LYS A 132 12.70 5.80 44.65
N VAL A 133 11.48 6.27 44.94
CA VAL A 133 11.24 7.27 45.98
C VAL A 133 10.36 6.66 47.07
N ARG A 134 10.73 6.88 48.33
CA ARG A 134 9.94 6.47 49.48
C ARG A 134 8.80 7.45 49.70
N VAL A 135 7.57 6.99 49.56
CA VAL A 135 6.36 7.81 49.77
C VAL A 135 5.63 7.28 50.99
N PRO A 136 5.12 8.18 51.87
CA PRO A 136 4.28 7.77 53.00
C PRO A 136 3.04 7.00 52.53
N ARG A 137 2.70 5.87 53.18
CA ARG A 137 1.55 5.04 52.80
C ARG A 137 0.23 5.81 52.80
N ARG A 138 0.10 6.83 53.64
CA ARG A 138 -1.08 7.70 53.70
C ARG A 138 -1.38 8.44 52.41
N LEU A 139 -0.39 8.61 51.53
CA LEU A 139 -0.56 9.24 50.23
C LEU A 139 -0.95 8.26 49.10
N ALA A 140 -0.96 6.94 49.37
CA ALA A 140 -1.33 5.93 48.36
C ALA A 140 -2.73 6.16 47.75
N PRO A 141 -3.79 6.46 48.53
CA PRO A 141 -5.11 6.73 47.94
C PRO A 141 -5.11 7.96 47.01
N LEU A 142 -4.44 9.04 47.44
CA LEU A 142 -4.31 10.26 46.64
C LEU A 142 -3.59 9.97 45.32
N LEU A 143 -2.46 9.27 45.38
CA LEU A 143 -1.69 8.91 44.17
C LEU A 143 -2.47 7.95 43.26
N SER A 144 -3.23 7.01 43.83
CA SER A 144 -4.11 6.14 43.06
C SER A 144 -5.23 6.92 42.38
N GLY A 145 -5.85 7.87 43.09
CA GLY A 145 -6.84 8.79 42.54
C GLY A 145 -6.24 9.65 41.41
N THR A 146 -5.02 10.18 41.60
CA THR A 146 -4.30 10.92 40.56
C THR A 146 -4.02 10.05 39.33
N GLY A 147 -3.51 8.82 39.55
CA GLY A 147 -3.23 7.90 38.44
C GLY A 147 -4.52 7.54 37.66
N LEU A 148 -5.62 7.32 38.36
CA LEU A 148 -6.91 7.06 37.74
C LEU A 148 -7.45 8.30 37.00
N ALA A 149 -7.32 9.47 37.54
CA ALA A 149 -7.70 10.73 36.91
C ALA A 149 -6.91 10.95 35.64
N LEU A 150 -5.58 10.78 35.66
CA LEU A 150 -4.73 10.89 34.46
C LEU A 150 -5.11 9.87 33.38
N LEU A 151 -5.52 8.67 33.76
CA LEU A 151 -5.98 7.64 32.83
C LEU A 151 -7.34 7.99 32.21
N LEU A 152 -8.24 8.62 32.95
CA LEU A 152 -9.62 8.87 32.52
C LEU A 152 -9.84 10.25 31.89
N VAL A 153 -9.02 11.26 32.20
CA VAL A 153 -9.14 12.62 31.64
C VAL A 153 -9.20 12.64 30.11
N PRO A 154 -8.36 11.88 29.39
CA PRO A 154 -8.45 11.84 27.94
C PRO A 154 -9.81 11.35 27.39
N LEU A 155 -10.52 10.50 28.15
CA LEU A 155 -11.85 10.00 27.80
C LEU A 155 -12.95 11.05 27.97
N ALA A 156 -12.74 12.01 28.87
CA ALA A 156 -13.70 13.04 29.20
C ALA A 156 -13.69 14.23 28.22
N VAL A 157 -12.63 14.35 27.37
CA VAL A 157 -12.54 15.43 26.39
C VAL A 157 -13.34 15.06 25.13
N PRO A 158 -14.43 15.81 24.80
CA PRO A 158 -15.18 15.55 23.59
C PRO A 158 -14.32 15.73 22.34
N GLY A 159 -14.33 14.76 21.42
CA GLY A 159 -13.55 14.80 20.19
C GLY A 159 -13.78 16.07 19.33
N GLY A 160 -15.02 16.58 19.30
CA GLY A 160 -15.36 17.81 18.60
C GLY A 160 -14.74 19.10 19.16
N ARG A 161 -14.11 19.06 20.33
CA ARG A 161 -13.34 20.19 20.89
C ARG A 161 -11.88 20.20 20.44
N ILE A 162 -11.40 19.07 19.93
CA ILE A 162 -10.02 18.94 19.45
C ILE A 162 -9.99 19.43 18.00
N PRO A 163 -9.12 20.38 17.64
CA PRO A 163 -8.97 20.76 16.24
C PRO A 163 -8.67 19.57 15.35
N SER A 164 -9.27 19.52 14.16
CA SER A 164 -9.19 18.35 13.24
C SER A 164 -7.75 17.95 12.90
N TYR A 165 -6.87 18.94 12.75
CA TYR A 165 -5.46 18.71 12.44
C TYR A 165 -4.65 18.10 13.61
N LEU A 166 -5.20 18.13 14.83
CA LEU A 166 -4.57 17.50 16.01
C LEU A 166 -5.08 16.08 16.26
N HIS A 167 -6.17 15.65 15.61
CA HIS A 167 -6.81 14.36 15.89
C HIS A 167 -5.81 13.19 15.78
N LYS A 168 -4.94 13.21 14.77
CA LYS A 168 -3.95 12.15 14.56
C LYS A 168 -2.86 12.08 15.64
N TYR A 169 -2.72 13.11 16.45
CA TYR A 169 -1.73 13.16 17.54
C TYR A 169 -2.32 12.93 18.93
N THR A 170 -3.64 12.94 19.06
CA THR A 170 -4.31 12.91 20.37
C THR A 170 -4.93 11.55 20.73
N GLY A 171 -4.99 10.60 19.79
CA GLY A 171 -5.91 9.48 19.87
C GLY A 171 -5.35 8.09 20.22
N SER A 172 -4.04 7.84 20.24
CA SER A 172 -3.51 6.48 20.16
C SER A 172 -3.76 5.58 21.39
N VAL A 173 -3.66 6.06 22.61
CA VAL A 173 -3.92 5.23 23.79
C VAL A 173 -5.41 4.95 23.98
N LEU A 174 -6.25 5.91 23.58
CA LEU A 174 -7.71 5.74 23.53
C LEU A 174 -8.13 4.81 22.39
N LEU A 175 -7.39 4.84 21.27
CA LEU A 175 -7.59 3.91 20.15
C LEU A 175 -7.21 2.49 20.55
N LEU A 176 -6.11 2.26 21.28
CA LEU A 176 -5.76 0.94 21.83
C LEU A 176 -6.89 0.39 22.72
N GLY A 177 -7.45 1.20 23.61
CA GLY A 177 -8.61 0.82 24.41
C GLY A 177 -9.86 0.56 23.56
N ARG A 178 -10.10 1.34 22.51
CA ARG A 178 -11.19 1.14 21.54
C ARG A 178 -10.93 -0.05 20.62
N GLU A 179 -9.71 -0.27 20.17
CA GLU A 179 -9.32 -1.45 19.38
C GLU A 179 -9.46 -2.74 20.18
N LEU A 180 -9.01 -2.76 21.43
CA LEU A 180 -9.14 -3.92 22.32
C LEU A 180 -10.57 -4.15 22.82
N TRP A 181 -11.36 -3.10 23.04
CA TRP A 181 -12.73 -3.19 23.57
C TRP A 181 -13.82 -3.04 22.52
N GLY A 182 -13.53 -2.36 21.41
CA GLY A 182 -14.45 -2.03 20.32
C GLY A 182 -14.42 -3.00 19.15
N SER A 183 -13.58 -4.03 19.18
CA SER A 183 -13.45 -5.04 18.12
C SER A 183 -14.58 -6.07 18.07
N ARG A 184 -15.79 -5.70 18.51
CA ARG A 184 -16.96 -6.42 18.01
C ARG A 184 -17.14 -6.01 16.56
N PRO A 185 -16.98 -6.93 15.59
CA PRO A 185 -17.23 -6.60 14.21
C PRO A 185 -18.65 -6.06 14.12
N LYS A 186 -18.79 -4.77 13.76
CA LYS A 186 -20.12 -4.23 13.49
C LYS A 186 -20.68 -4.99 12.30
N PRO A 187 -22.00 -5.30 12.27
CA PRO A 187 -22.57 -6.07 11.18
C PRO A 187 -22.27 -5.36 9.86
N ILE A 188 -21.60 -6.07 8.96
CA ILE A 188 -21.34 -5.61 7.61
C ILE A 188 -22.67 -5.64 6.88
N THR A 189 -23.10 -4.52 6.27
CA THR A 189 -24.27 -4.53 5.39
C THR A 189 -24.00 -5.51 4.26
N ARG A 190 -24.85 -6.51 4.13
CA ARG A 190 -24.82 -7.45 3.02
C ARG A 190 -25.57 -6.79 1.87
N TYR A 191 -24.89 -6.58 0.77
CA TYR A 191 -25.51 -6.10 -0.44
C TYR A 191 -26.29 -7.25 -1.09
N SER A 192 -27.46 -6.95 -1.62
CA SER A 192 -28.30 -7.92 -2.32
C SER A 192 -27.82 -8.14 -3.76
N ALA A 193 -28.29 -9.20 -4.40
CA ALA A 193 -28.03 -9.43 -5.82
C ALA A 193 -28.53 -8.26 -6.70
N GLY A 194 -29.62 -7.58 -6.29
CA GLY A 194 -30.14 -6.39 -6.96
C GLY A 194 -29.21 -5.18 -6.82
N ASP A 195 -28.62 -4.98 -5.65
CA ASP A 195 -27.61 -3.92 -5.43
C ASP A 195 -26.39 -4.16 -6.33
N PHE A 196 -25.91 -5.41 -6.42
CA PHE A 196 -24.81 -5.78 -7.31
C PHE A 196 -25.14 -5.51 -8.77
N ALA A 197 -26.35 -5.87 -9.23
CA ALA A 197 -26.77 -5.62 -10.61
C ALA A 197 -26.80 -4.11 -10.93
N THR A 198 -27.32 -3.30 -9.99
CA THR A 198 -27.40 -1.85 -10.13
C THR A 198 -26.00 -1.22 -10.19
N TYR A 199 -25.10 -1.61 -9.28
CA TYR A 199 -23.76 -1.03 -9.20
C TYR A 199 -22.78 -1.59 -10.25
N ARG A 200 -23.03 -2.79 -10.77
CA ARG A 200 -22.13 -3.43 -11.74
C ARG A 200 -22.00 -2.65 -13.03
N ALA A 201 -23.11 -2.18 -13.58
CA ALA A 201 -23.09 -1.38 -14.79
C ALA A 201 -22.30 -0.08 -14.62
N GLU A 202 -22.51 0.62 -13.50
CA GLU A 202 -21.77 1.84 -13.17
C GLU A 202 -20.27 1.54 -12.93
N TYR A 203 -19.96 0.38 -12.37
CA TYR A 203 -18.60 -0.02 -12.05
C TYR A 203 -17.77 -0.38 -13.29
N GLU A 204 -18.36 -1.03 -14.29
CA GLU A 204 -17.65 -1.32 -15.54
C GLU A 204 -17.13 -0.05 -16.20
N HIS A 205 -17.91 1.03 -16.16
CA HIS A 205 -17.53 2.35 -16.69
C HIS A 205 -16.44 3.08 -15.86
N LEU A 206 -16.27 2.73 -14.59
CA LEU A 206 -15.17 3.29 -13.79
C LEU A 206 -13.79 2.87 -14.30
N PHE A 207 -13.70 1.73 -14.99
CA PHE A 207 -12.48 1.20 -15.55
C PHE A 207 -12.33 1.42 -17.06
N ASP A 208 -13.16 2.29 -17.65
CA ASP A 208 -12.88 2.77 -18.98
C ASP A 208 -11.63 3.64 -18.97
N ALA A 209 -10.70 3.32 -19.85
CA ALA A 209 -9.44 4.05 -20.03
C ALA A 209 -9.34 4.55 -21.48
N PRO A 210 -10.06 5.62 -21.87
CA PRO A 210 -10.07 6.10 -23.25
C PRO A 210 -8.68 6.40 -23.78
N TYR A 211 -7.79 6.90 -22.93
CA TYR A 211 -6.41 7.18 -23.28
C TYR A 211 -5.62 5.93 -23.70
N ALA A 212 -5.96 4.77 -23.17
CA ALA A 212 -5.32 3.51 -23.57
C ALA A 212 -5.49 3.21 -25.05
N ARG A 213 -6.53 3.73 -25.72
CA ARG A 213 -6.76 3.54 -27.15
C ARG A 213 -5.87 4.41 -28.04
N THR A 214 -5.17 5.39 -27.46
CA THR A 214 -4.28 6.26 -28.23
C THR A 214 -3.00 5.56 -28.68
N GLY A 215 -2.64 4.45 -28.04
CA GLY A 215 -1.37 3.76 -28.25
C GLY A 215 -0.14 4.58 -27.81
N THR A 216 -0.31 5.62 -27.01
CA THR A 216 0.77 6.47 -26.47
C THR A 216 1.43 5.79 -25.29
N ASP A 217 2.76 5.73 -25.25
CA ASP A 217 3.49 5.22 -24.10
C ASP A 217 3.26 6.11 -22.88
N VAL A 218 3.10 5.50 -21.69
CA VAL A 218 2.89 6.20 -20.41
C VAL A 218 3.96 5.78 -19.44
N LEU A 219 4.76 6.72 -18.98
CA LEU A 219 5.68 6.54 -17.86
C LEU A 219 5.14 7.32 -16.65
N LEU A 220 4.64 6.62 -15.64
CA LEU A 220 4.15 7.19 -14.40
C LEU A 220 5.24 7.07 -13.32
N VAL A 221 5.86 8.19 -12.97
CA VAL A 221 6.87 8.26 -11.91
C VAL A 221 6.19 8.75 -10.63
N ILE A 222 6.10 7.86 -9.66
CA ILE A 222 5.50 8.09 -8.33
C ILE A 222 6.65 8.33 -7.37
N VAL A 223 6.84 9.58 -6.97
CA VAL A 223 7.93 10.00 -6.09
C VAL A 223 7.47 9.94 -4.64
N GLU A 224 8.20 9.20 -3.84
CA GLU A 224 7.95 9.05 -2.40
C GLU A 224 7.85 10.41 -1.70
N SER A 225 6.75 10.68 -1.00
CA SER A 225 6.53 11.87 -0.15
C SER A 225 6.63 13.23 -0.87
N LEU A 226 6.40 13.32 -2.17
CA LEU A 226 6.53 14.56 -2.95
C LEU A 226 5.37 15.52 -2.66
N SER A 227 5.66 16.70 -2.12
CA SER A 227 4.67 17.66 -1.64
C SER A 227 4.55 18.88 -2.55
N ALA A 228 3.33 19.28 -2.87
CA ALA A 228 3.10 20.53 -3.61
C ALA A 228 3.61 21.77 -2.83
N SER A 229 3.56 21.75 -1.50
CA SER A 229 4.05 22.83 -0.67
C SER A 229 5.55 23.14 -0.82
N ASP A 230 6.33 22.21 -1.35
CA ASP A 230 7.77 22.35 -1.55
C ASP A 230 8.12 22.97 -2.92
N SER A 231 7.15 23.12 -3.83
CA SER A 231 7.25 23.74 -5.15
C SER A 231 6.74 25.18 -5.11
N ALA A 232 7.58 26.14 -5.48
CA ALA A 232 7.18 27.55 -5.58
C ALA A 232 6.15 27.77 -6.71
N ARG A 233 6.35 27.11 -7.86
CA ARG A 233 5.44 27.17 -9.01
C ARG A 233 4.11 26.45 -8.73
N GLY A 234 4.17 25.32 -8.02
CA GLY A 234 3.01 24.49 -7.71
C GLY A 234 2.15 25.07 -6.57
N SER A 235 2.75 25.63 -5.56
CA SER A 235 2.02 26.07 -4.38
C SER A 235 2.24 27.54 -4.01
N GLY A 236 3.40 28.10 -4.31
CA GLY A 236 3.81 29.41 -3.82
C GLY A 236 3.95 29.46 -2.29
N VAL A 237 4.33 28.35 -1.66
CA VAL A 237 4.56 28.24 -0.20
C VAL A 237 6.05 28.06 0.06
N GLY A 238 6.66 27.01 -0.51
CA GLY A 238 8.09 26.71 -0.38
C GLY A 238 8.77 26.73 -1.75
N ASP A 239 10.09 26.65 -1.72
CA ASP A 239 10.98 26.69 -2.89
C ASP A 239 12.03 25.56 -2.87
N LEU A 240 11.72 24.46 -2.20
CA LEU A 240 12.64 23.33 -2.06
C LEU A 240 12.87 22.57 -3.38
N LEU A 241 11.98 22.71 -4.36
CA LEU A 241 11.96 21.94 -5.61
C LEU A 241 12.19 22.80 -6.88
N PRO A 242 13.24 23.63 -6.98
CA PRO A 242 13.44 24.52 -8.14
C PRO A 242 13.71 23.76 -9.44
N SER A 243 14.39 22.59 -9.40
CA SER A 243 14.63 21.79 -10.62
C SER A 243 13.34 21.13 -11.10
N LEU A 244 12.44 20.70 -10.22
CA LEU A 244 11.11 20.20 -10.59
C LEU A 244 10.23 21.32 -11.17
N ASP A 245 10.30 22.52 -10.60
CA ASP A 245 9.60 23.70 -11.10
C ASP A 245 10.10 24.08 -12.53
N ALA A 246 11.40 24.00 -12.76
CA ALA A 246 11.98 24.19 -14.07
C ALA A 246 11.57 23.08 -15.06
N LEU A 247 11.61 21.81 -14.62
CA LEU A 247 11.18 20.66 -15.41
C LEU A 247 9.71 20.79 -15.85
N SER A 248 8.84 21.27 -14.97
CA SER A 248 7.41 21.44 -15.23
C SER A 248 7.10 22.42 -16.39
N ARG A 249 8.06 23.28 -16.78
CA ARG A 249 7.91 24.18 -17.95
C ARG A 249 7.94 23.43 -19.29
N ASN A 250 8.47 22.20 -19.29
CA ASN A 250 8.44 21.35 -20.48
C ASN A 250 7.05 20.75 -20.76
N GLY A 251 6.07 20.99 -19.87
CA GLY A 251 4.72 20.46 -19.98
C GLY A 251 3.70 21.24 -19.14
N MET A 252 2.79 20.52 -18.52
CA MET A 252 1.73 21.04 -17.66
C MET A 252 2.01 20.74 -16.20
N LEU A 253 1.75 21.71 -15.32
CA LEU A 253 1.77 21.58 -13.87
C LEU A 253 0.35 21.81 -13.31
N PHE A 254 -0.17 20.85 -12.56
CA PHE A 254 -1.46 20.97 -11.88
C PHE A 254 -1.25 21.40 -10.43
N ARG A 255 -1.82 22.56 -10.05
CA ARG A 255 -1.70 23.10 -8.69
C ARG A 255 -2.67 22.47 -7.69
N ASN A 256 -3.78 21.96 -8.16
CA ASN A 256 -4.84 21.40 -7.33
C ASN A 256 -4.94 19.89 -7.58
N PHE A 257 -3.82 19.18 -7.39
CA PHE A 257 -3.79 17.73 -7.43
C PHE A 257 -3.67 17.16 -6.00
N PHE A 258 -4.43 16.12 -5.71
CA PHE A 258 -4.62 15.65 -4.35
C PHE A 258 -4.35 14.14 -4.22
N ALA A 259 -3.59 13.77 -3.18
CA ALA A 259 -3.48 12.41 -2.73
C ALA A 259 -4.79 11.92 -2.11
N ASN A 260 -5.11 10.65 -2.31
CA ASN A 260 -6.27 10.01 -1.70
C ASN A 260 -5.95 9.33 -0.37
N PHE A 261 -4.70 9.35 0.05
CA PHE A 261 -4.26 8.75 1.30
C PHE A 261 -3.04 9.48 1.86
N GLU A 262 -2.80 9.34 3.17
CA GLU A 262 -1.65 9.98 3.85
C GLU A 262 -0.39 9.10 3.86
N ALA A 263 -0.42 7.89 3.28
CA ALA A 263 0.68 6.92 3.23
C ALA A 263 0.76 6.23 1.87
N SER A 264 1.91 5.62 1.60
CA SER A 264 2.26 5.10 0.27
C SER A 264 1.29 4.05 -0.25
N GLU A 265 0.86 3.08 0.59
CA GLU A 265 -0.02 2.00 0.15
C GLU A 265 -1.34 2.53 -0.43
N GLY A 266 -2.00 3.44 0.26
CA GLY A 266 -3.28 3.98 -0.23
C GLY A 266 -3.11 4.94 -1.41
N GLY A 267 -2.05 5.74 -1.44
CA GLY A 267 -1.75 6.66 -2.54
C GLY A 267 -1.41 5.91 -3.84
N ILE A 268 -0.53 4.93 -3.76
CA ILE A 268 -0.14 4.09 -4.90
C ILE A 268 -1.35 3.28 -5.40
N VAL A 269 -2.11 2.65 -4.48
CA VAL A 269 -3.34 1.93 -4.84
C VAL A 269 -4.33 2.85 -5.55
N SER A 270 -4.51 4.11 -5.10
CA SER A 270 -5.41 5.05 -5.76
C SER A 270 -5.00 5.34 -7.20
N LEU A 271 -3.70 5.60 -7.43
CA LEU A 271 -3.15 5.83 -8.76
C LEU A 271 -3.35 4.64 -9.70
N LEU A 272 -3.08 3.43 -9.20
CA LEU A 272 -3.04 2.21 -10.01
C LEU A 272 -4.39 1.51 -10.14
N SER A 273 -5.28 1.65 -9.15
CA SER A 273 -6.63 1.07 -9.23
C SER A 273 -7.61 1.97 -9.97
N GLY A 274 -7.43 3.29 -9.94
CA GLY A 274 -8.38 4.26 -10.48
C GLY A 274 -9.61 4.47 -9.59
N VAL A 275 -9.55 4.06 -8.32
CA VAL A 275 -10.58 4.29 -7.32
C VAL A 275 -9.96 4.63 -5.96
N PRO A 276 -10.65 5.38 -5.09
CA PRO A 276 -10.14 5.66 -3.75
C PRO A 276 -9.87 4.39 -2.95
N PRO A 277 -8.84 4.37 -2.07
CA PRO A 277 -8.41 3.18 -1.34
C PRO A 277 -9.30 2.90 -0.13
N LEU A 278 -10.56 2.52 -0.35
CA LEU A 278 -11.46 2.10 0.71
C LEU A 278 -11.04 0.75 1.27
N HIS A 279 -10.76 0.70 2.56
CA HIS A 279 -10.50 -0.55 3.24
C HIS A 279 -11.66 -1.54 3.13
N PHE A 280 -11.32 -2.82 3.02
CA PHE A 280 -12.30 -3.86 3.24
C PHE A 280 -12.80 -3.78 4.70
N PRO A 281 -14.12 -3.86 4.97
CA PRO A 281 -14.66 -3.72 6.31
C PRO A 281 -14.15 -4.73 7.34
N THR A 282 -13.52 -5.80 6.88
CA THR A 282 -12.97 -6.90 7.69
C THR A 282 -11.45 -6.83 7.81
N ALA A 283 -10.81 -5.89 7.12
CA ALA A 283 -9.37 -5.72 7.15
C ALA A 283 -8.93 -5.09 8.48
N SER A 284 -7.84 -5.57 9.02
CA SER A 284 -7.25 -5.09 10.27
C SER A 284 -5.98 -4.28 10.08
N THR A 285 -5.48 -4.20 8.83
CA THR A 285 -4.20 -3.57 8.48
C THR A 285 -4.30 -2.84 7.15
N ASN A 286 -3.50 -1.79 6.98
CA ASN A 286 -3.30 -1.11 5.71
C ASN A 286 -2.15 -1.79 4.96
N THR A 287 -2.40 -2.86 4.24
CA THR A 287 -1.41 -3.49 3.38
C THR A 287 -1.87 -3.46 1.93
N PHE A 288 -0.93 -3.49 1.00
CA PHE A 288 -1.26 -3.60 -0.42
C PHE A 288 -2.06 -4.86 -0.74
N GLY A 289 -1.78 -5.97 -0.03
CA GLY A 289 -2.47 -7.24 -0.22
C GLY A 289 -3.98 -7.17 -0.06
N GLU A 290 -4.47 -6.27 0.79
CA GLU A 290 -5.91 -6.08 0.98
C GLU A 290 -6.65 -5.55 -0.27
N TYR A 291 -5.92 -4.91 -1.18
CA TYR A 291 -6.46 -4.38 -2.43
C TYR A 291 -6.24 -5.32 -3.62
N ALA A 292 -5.58 -6.45 -3.42
CA ALA A 292 -5.20 -7.38 -4.48
C ALA A 292 -6.40 -7.95 -5.28
N LEU A 293 -7.56 -8.08 -4.64
CA LEU A 293 -8.80 -8.52 -5.30
C LEU A 293 -9.57 -7.40 -6.01
N GLN A 294 -9.13 -6.16 -5.84
CA GLN A 294 -9.80 -5.01 -6.44
C GLN A 294 -9.31 -4.81 -7.86
N ARG A 295 -10.24 -4.86 -8.84
CA ARG A 295 -9.91 -4.53 -10.23
C ARG A 295 -9.30 -3.15 -10.32
N GLY A 296 -8.17 -3.05 -11.06
CA GLY A 296 -7.46 -1.81 -11.28
C GLY A 296 -7.65 -1.23 -12.69
N ILE A 297 -7.39 0.09 -12.85
CA ILE A 297 -7.39 0.75 -14.15
C ILE A 297 -6.25 0.20 -15.04
N ILE A 298 -5.18 -0.32 -14.46
CA ILE A 298 -4.06 -0.96 -15.17
C ILE A 298 -4.55 -2.16 -15.99
N ALA A 299 -5.50 -2.96 -15.45
CA ALA A 299 -6.09 -4.07 -16.18
C ALA A 299 -6.84 -3.60 -17.46
N SER A 300 -7.33 -2.36 -17.48
CA SER A 300 -7.94 -1.80 -18.69
C SER A 300 -6.91 -1.44 -19.76
N PHE A 301 -5.77 -0.90 -19.37
CA PHE A 301 -4.63 -0.72 -20.28
C PHE A 301 -4.13 -2.06 -20.84
N ALA A 302 -4.01 -3.08 -19.99
CA ALA A 302 -3.61 -4.42 -20.42
C ALA A 302 -4.58 -5.03 -21.45
N ARG A 303 -5.90 -4.84 -21.29
CA ARG A 303 -6.93 -5.26 -22.25
C ARG A 303 -6.86 -4.53 -23.59
N GLU A 304 -6.47 -3.27 -23.58
CA GLU A 304 -6.23 -2.47 -24.80
C GLU A 304 -4.85 -2.76 -25.42
N GLY A 305 -4.17 -3.83 -24.99
CA GLY A 305 -2.94 -4.30 -25.58
C GLY A 305 -1.66 -3.69 -25.06
N TYR A 306 -1.70 -2.88 -23.98
CA TYR A 306 -0.49 -2.34 -23.37
C TYR A 306 0.35 -3.41 -22.69
N GLN A 307 1.67 -3.27 -22.77
CA GLN A 307 2.60 -3.88 -21.83
C GLN A 307 2.57 -3.07 -20.55
N THR A 308 2.05 -3.65 -19.47
CA THR A 308 1.88 -2.99 -18.17
C THR A 308 2.99 -3.44 -17.23
N GLU A 309 3.77 -2.50 -16.72
CA GLU A 309 4.97 -2.78 -15.93
C GLU A 309 4.95 -1.97 -14.62
N PHE A 310 5.40 -2.61 -13.54
CA PHE A 310 5.61 -1.99 -12.25
C PHE A 310 7.06 -2.16 -11.82
N LEU A 311 7.72 -1.05 -11.44
CA LEU A 311 9.10 -1.02 -10.99
C LEU A 311 9.23 -0.22 -9.71
N THR A 312 10.01 -0.73 -8.75
CA THR A 312 10.31 -0.01 -7.51
C THR A 312 11.69 -0.35 -6.99
N SER A 313 12.30 0.55 -6.25
CA SER A 313 13.55 0.30 -5.54
C SER A 313 13.37 -0.38 -4.19
N VAL A 314 12.14 -0.54 -3.68
CA VAL A 314 11.87 -1.27 -2.43
C VAL A 314 11.61 -2.76 -2.70
N PRO A 315 11.78 -3.64 -1.69
CA PRO A 315 11.38 -5.03 -1.82
C PRO A 315 9.88 -5.16 -2.08
N LEU A 316 9.46 -5.96 -3.06
CA LEU A 316 8.03 -6.17 -3.33
C LEU A 316 7.27 -6.79 -2.16
N GLN A 317 7.95 -7.52 -1.27
CA GLN A 317 7.34 -8.11 -0.07
C GLN A 317 6.95 -7.06 0.98
N PHE A 318 7.43 -5.81 0.85
CA PHE A 318 7.11 -4.75 1.80
C PHE A 318 5.59 -4.48 1.81
N ILE A 319 4.98 -4.64 2.99
CA ILE A 319 3.53 -4.53 3.23
C ILE A 319 2.66 -5.21 2.14
N GLU A 320 3.09 -6.41 1.72
CA GLU A 320 2.36 -7.27 0.76
C GLU A 320 2.15 -6.60 -0.61
N MET A 321 3.08 -5.75 -1.05
CA MET A 321 3.01 -5.10 -2.36
C MET A 321 3.05 -6.11 -3.50
N ASP A 322 3.80 -7.22 -3.36
CA ASP A 322 3.86 -8.32 -4.32
C ASP A 322 2.48 -8.94 -4.58
N HIS A 323 1.68 -9.16 -3.53
CA HIS A 323 0.32 -9.66 -3.67
C HIS A 323 -0.55 -8.73 -4.52
N TYR A 324 -0.36 -7.41 -4.38
CA TYR A 324 -1.12 -6.42 -5.13
C TYR A 324 -0.66 -6.32 -6.59
N VAL A 325 0.63 -6.05 -6.84
CA VAL A 325 1.11 -5.78 -8.20
C VAL A 325 1.14 -7.01 -9.10
N ARG A 326 1.16 -8.20 -8.51
CA ARG A 326 1.10 -9.47 -9.25
C ARG A 326 -0.31 -10.02 -9.41
N SER A 327 -1.30 -9.38 -8.78
CA SER A 327 -2.69 -9.79 -8.93
C SER A 327 -3.20 -9.55 -10.36
N PRO A 328 -3.82 -10.55 -11.00
CA PRO A 328 -4.46 -10.39 -12.30
C PRO A 328 -5.59 -9.33 -12.29
N ALA A 329 -6.24 -9.12 -11.14
CA ALA A 329 -7.25 -8.09 -11.00
C ALA A 329 -6.66 -6.68 -11.15
N VAL A 330 -5.43 -6.47 -10.70
CA VAL A 330 -4.70 -5.20 -10.86
C VAL A 330 -4.20 -5.01 -12.29
N GLY A 331 -3.62 -6.05 -12.91
CA GLY A 331 -3.38 -6.09 -14.35
C GLY A 331 -1.96 -5.76 -14.81
N PHE A 332 -0.96 -5.79 -13.95
CA PHE A 332 0.44 -5.71 -14.38
C PHE A 332 0.89 -7.04 -15.00
N ARG A 333 1.60 -6.96 -16.12
CA ARG A 333 2.22 -8.11 -16.81
C ARG A 333 3.66 -8.34 -16.37
N PHE A 334 4.27 -7.33 -15.75
CA PHE A 334 5.61 -7.39 -15.18
C PHE A 334 5.65 -6.57 -13.90
N ALA A 335 6.28 -7.11 -12.86
CA ALA A 335 6.53 -6.39 -11.62
C ALA A 335 7.90 -6.75 -11.07
N ALA A 336 8.71 -5.74 -10.78
CA ALA A 336 10.03 -5.90 -10.21
C ALA A 336 10.31 -4.87 -9.13
N GLY A 337 10.94 -5.33 -8.07
CA GLY A 337 11.45 -4.50 -7.00
C GLY A 337 12.95 -4.72 -6.80
N GLN A 338 13.40 -4.40 -5.60
CA GLN A 338 14.81 -4.43 -5.22
C GLN A 338 15.53 -5.75 -5.49
N ARG A 339 14.84 -6.89 -5.44
CA ARG A 339 15.45 -8.23 -5.49
C ARG A 339 15.33 -8.90 -6.84
N GLU A 340 14.44 -8.41 -7.68
CA GLU A 340 14.01 -9.12 -8.87
C GLU A 340 14.85 -8.80 -10.12
N THR A 341 15.53 -7.66 -10.17
CA THR A 341 16.47 -7.35 -11.25
C THR A 341 17.92 -7.31 -10.72
N GLU A 342 18.87 -7.74 -11.55
CA GLU A 342 20.28 -7.76 -11.18
C GLU A 342 20.79 -6.36 -10.82
N ARG A 343 20.44 -5.36 -11.63
CA ARG A 343 20.82 -3.95 -11.43
C ARG A 343 20.39 -3.44 -10.04
N LEU A 344 19.12 -3.67 -9.67
CA LEU A 344 18.61 -3.23 -8.38
C LEU A 344 19.13 -4.07 -7.22
N ARG A 345 19.31 -5.38 -7.43
CA ARG A 345 19.78 -6.29 -6.39
C ARG A 345 21.23 -6.01 -5.96
N ASP A 346 22.10 -5.70 -6.90
CA ASP A 346 23.53 -5.57 -6.66
C ASP A 346 23.97 -4.13 -6.34
N ALA A 347 23.05 -3.16 -6.44
CA ALA A 347 23.31 -1.75 -6.15
C ALA A 347 23.50 -1.48 -4.64
N PRO A 348 24.27 -0.45 -4.27
CA PRO A 348 24.37 0.04 -2.89
C PRO A 348 23.02 0.44 -2.31
N ARG A 349 22.87 0.32 -0.97
CA ARG A 349 21.65 0.59 -0.22
C ARG A 349 21.75 1.91 0.54
N TYR A 350 20.64 2.65 0.52
CA TYR A 350 20.52 3.96 1.15
C TYR A 350 19.25 4.04 2.02
N ALA A 351 18.50 5.13 1.90
CA ALA A 351 17.25 5.30 2.63
C ALA A 351 16.33 4.08 2.43
N PHE A 352 15.69 3.65 3.49
CA PHE A 352 14.78 2.51 3.49
C PHE A 352 15.40 1.20 2.96
N LEU A 353 16.74 1.06 3.08
CA LEU A 353 17.52 -0.05 2.52
C LEU A 353 17.28 -0.26 1.01
N ALA A 354 16.88 0.77 0.30
CA ALA A 354 16.63 0.76 -1.13
C ALA A 354 17.87 1.22 -1.93
N PRO A 355 18.04 0.77 -3.19
CA PRO A 355 18.92 1.42 -4.15
C PRO A 355 18.52 2.88 -4.37
N ALA A 356 19.47 3.67 -4.81
CA ALA A 356 19.24 5.06 -5.22
C ALA A 356 18.26 5.13 -6.40
N ASP A 357 17.46 6.22 -6.48
CA ASP A 357 16.50 6.43 -7.57
C ASP A 357 17.18 6.43 -8.96
N HIS A 358 18.44 6.86 -9.04
CA HIS A 358 19.23 6.78 -10.27
C HIS A 358 19.26 5.36 -10.83
N VAL A 359 19.56 4.37 -10.01
CA VAL A 359 19.64 2.96 -10.43
C VAL A 359 18.27 2.43 -10.89
N LEU A 360 17.19 2.86 -10.24
CA LEU A 360 15.83 2.53 -10.67
C LEU A 360 15.52 3.13 -12.04
N TYR A 361 15.91 4.37 -12.28
CA TYR A 361 15.72 5.02 -13.58
C TYR A 361 16.58 4.42 -14.68
N GLU A 362 17.81 3.98 -14.39
CA GLU A 362 18.61 3.19 -15.33
C GLU A 362 17.92 1.87 -15.71
N GLU A 363 17.26 1.19 -14.76
CA GLU A 363 16.49 -0.02 -15.06
C GLU A 363 15.30 0.29 -15.99
N VAL A 364 14.58 1.39 -15.75
CA VAL A 364 13.51 1.88 -16.64
C VAL A 364 14.02 2.10 -18.05
N LEU A 365 15.15 2.81 -18.18
CA LEU A 365 15.75 3.11 -19.49
C LEU A 365 16.23 1.85 -20.22
N ALA A 366 16.89 0.93 -19.52
CA ALA A 366 17.32 -0.35 -20.07
C ALA A 366 16.14 -1.16 -20.64
N ARG A 367 15.01 -1.16 -19.92
CA ARG A 367 13.79 -1.81 -20.39
C ARG A 367 13.16 -1.11 -21.61
N LEU A 368 13.21 0.21 -21.68
CA LEU A 368 12.81 0.95 -22.88
C LEU A 368 13.70 0.59 -24.07
N ASP A 369 15.01 0.53 -23.86
CA ASP A 369 16.00 0.23 -24.90
C ASP A 369 15.91 -1.22 -25.40
N SER A 370 15.56 -2.18 -24.53
CA SER A 370 15.42 -3.61 -24.88
C SER A 370 14.27 -3.90 -25.86
N SER A 371 13.30 -3.02 -25.96
CA SER A 371 12.13 -3.19 -26.84
C SER A 371 11.75 -1.85 -27.49
N PRO A 372 12.47 -1.43 -28.55
CA PRO A 372 12.23 -0.16 -29.20
C PRO A 372 10.81 -0.02 -29.75
N ARG A 373 10.28 1.21 -29.76
CA ARG A 373 8.97 1.53 -30.34
C ARG A 373 8.95 1.12 -31.84
N GLY A 374 7.82 0.63 -32.30
CA GLY A 374 7.67 0.12 -33.69
C GLY A 374 7.78 -1.40 -33.79
N SER A 375 8.48 -2.06 -32.86
CA SER A 375 8.54 -3.52 -32.77
C SER A 375 7.69 -4.11 -31.62
N ARG A 376 7.02 -3.24 -30.80
CA ARG A 376 6.27 -3.64 -29.60
C ARG A 376 4.93 -2.93 -29.47
N ALA A 377 4.07 -3.49 -28.64
CA ALA A 377 2.85 -2.84 -28.14
C ALA A 377 3.18 -1.55 -27.33
N PRO A 378 2.23 -0.62 -27.16
CA PRO A 378 2.39 0.51 -26.28
C PRO A 378 2.65 0.05 -24.84
N ARG A 379 3.34 0.87 -24.06
CA ARG A 379 3.76 0.52 -22.71
C ARG A 379 3.17 1.48 -21.69
N LEU A 380 2.72 0.95 -20.55
CA LEU A 380 2.46 1.70 -19.33
C LEU A 380 3.42 1.20 -18.27
N THR A 381 4.34 2.04 -17.84
CA THR A 381 5.30 1.72 -16.77
C THR A 381 5.02 2.61 -15.58
N ALA A 382 4.67 2.01 -14.45
CA ALA A 382 4.57 2.68 -13.16
C ALA A 382 5.87 2.46 -12.38
N VAL A 383 6.46 3.54 -11.89
CA VAL A 383 7.74 3.55 -11.18
C VAL A 383 7.56 4.20 -9.83
N VAL A 384 7.94 3.51 -8.74
CA VAL A 384 7.84 4.02 -7.37
C VAL A 384 9.24 4.18 -6.79
N THR A 385 9.60 5.41 -6.42
CA THR A 385 10.91 5.75 -5.87
C THR A 385 10.96 5.60 -4.35
N ALA A 386 12.15 5.68 -3.74
CA ALA A 386 12.32 5.57 -2.31
C ALA A 386 13.38 6.52 -1.71
N SER A 387 14.22 7.19 -2.51
CA SER A 387 15.36 7.97 -1.99
C SER A 387 14.94 9.13 -1.09
N SER A 388 13.75 9.70 -1.28
CA SER A 388 13.20 10.77 -0.42
C SER A 388 12.59 10.28 0.89
N HIS A 389 12.54 8.97 1.14
CA HIS A 389 12.02 8.40 2.38
C HIS A 389 12.93 8.74 3.57
N THR A 390 12.32 9.01 4.72
CA THR A 390 13.06 9.21 5.98
C THR A 390 13.48 7.87 6.60
N PRO A 391 14.64 7.79 7.27
CA PRO A 391 15.62 8.85 7.47
C PRO A 391 16.36 9.15 6.17
N TRP A 392 16.55 10.42 5.91
CA TRP A 392 17.21 10.85 4.68
C TRP A 392 18.67 10.42 4.65
N VAL A 393 19.05 9.74 3.56
CA VAL A 393 20.42 9.36 3.26
C VAL A 393 20.72 9.82 1.84
N ASP A 394 21.67 10.73 1.69
CA ASP A 394 22.05 11.23 0.36
C ASP A 394 22.93 10.21 -0.37
N PRO A 395 22.48 9.64 -1.51
CA PRO A 395 23.27 8.68 -2.27
C PRO A 395 24.62 9.23 -2.76
N ARG A 396 24.79 10.53 -2.83
CA ARG A 396 26.03 11.21 -3.22
C ARG A 396 27.01 11.37 -2.04
N GLY A 397 26.55 11.10 -0.81
CA GLY A 397 27.36 11.25 0.40
C GLY A 397 27.67 12.72 0.76
N VAL A 398 26.86 13.68 0.32
CA VAL A 398 27.07 15.11 0.62
C VAL A 398 26.60 15.44 2.04
N GLN A 399 25.31 15.23 2.32
CA GLN A 399 24.73 15.45 3.64
C GLN A 399 23.41 14.71 3.80
N ASP A 400 23.25 14.02 4.92
CA ASP A 400 22.02 13.26 5.22
C ASP A 400 20.94 14.16 5.82
N ASP A 401 20.39 15.06 5.01
CA ASP A 401 19.27 15.93 5.39
C ASP A 401 18.23 16.08 4.27
N GLY A 402 17.06 16.59 4.65
CA GLY A 402 15.96 16.75 3.71
C GLY A 402 16.28 17.62 2.49
N PRO A 403 16.81 18.84 2.65
CA PRO A 403 17.13 19.71 1.51
C PRO A 403 18.11 19.07 0.52
N THR A 404 19.17 18.42 1.02
CA THR A 404 20.19 17.78 0.17
C THR A 404 19.61 16.57 -0.59
N VAL A 405 18.83 15.72 0.08
CA VAL A 405 18.17 14.58 -0.56
C VAL A 405 17.13 15.04 -1.58
N TRP A 406 16.36 16.10 -1.29
CA TRP A 406 15.43 16.65 -2.27
C TRP A 406 16.13 17.27 -3.48
N SER A 407 17.31 17.87 -3.29
CA SER A 407 18.15 18.31 -4.41
C SER A 407 18.54 17.10 -5.30
N TYR A 408 18.98 16.01 -4.68
CA TYR A 408 19.28 14.76 -5.40
C TYR A 408 18.07 14.25 -6.19
N VAL A 409 16.92 14.06 -5.54
CA VAL A 409 15.71 13.47 -6.18
C VAL A 409 15.27 14.27 -7.39
N GLN A 410 15.24 15.61 -7.32
CA GLN A 410 14.82 16.43 -8.46
C GLN A 410 15.88 16.51 -9.57
N ASP A 411 17.17 16.38 -9.25
CA ASP A 411 18.24 16.29 -10.25
C ASP A 411 18.16 14.96 -11.02
N GLU A 412 17.81 13.86 -10.33
CA GLU A 412 17.58 12.56 -10.97
C GLU A 412 16.32 12.55 -11.85
N LEU A 413 15.26 13.24 -11.45
CA LEU A 413 14.07 13.41 -12.30
C LEU A 413 14.42 14.18 -13.59
N ARG A 414 15.24 15.23 -13.48
CA ARG A 414 15.73 15.97 -14.65
C ARG A 414 16.60 15.09 -15.54
N TRP A 415 17.53 14.35 -14.95
CA TRP A 415 18.36 13.39 -15.67
C TRP A 415 17.52 12.35 -16.43
N LEU A 416 16.54 11.75 -15.79
CA LEU A 416 15.61 10.83 -16.44
C LEU A 416 14.88 11.49 -17.63
N HIS A 417 14.37 12.71 -17.45
CA HIS A 417 13.73 13.47 -18.53
C HIS A 417 14.67 13.66 -19.72
N ASP A 418 15.91 14.08 -19.46
CA ASP A 418 16.89 14.34 -20.51
C ASP A 418 17.29 13.05 -21.25
N GLU A 419 17.40 11.93 -20.54
CA GLU A 419 17.63 10.59 -21.10
C GLU A 419 16.46 10.14 -22.00
N LEU A 420 15.22 10.37 -21.55
CA LEU A 420 14.02 10.07 -22.33
C LEU A 420 13.95 10.95 -23.60
N ALA A 421 14.28 12.24 -23.47
CA ALA A 421 14.32 13.17 -24.60
C ALA A 421 15.37 12.74 -25.66
N ARG A 422 16.56 12.33 -25.23
CA ARG A 422 17.61 11.83 -26.15
C ARG A 422 17.19 10.55 -26.89
N ARG A 423 16.30 9.75 -26.32
CA ARG A 423 15.72 8.54 -26.94
C ARG A 423 14.51 8.82 -27.82
N GLY A 424 14.09 10.09 -27.95
CA GLY A 424 12.89 10.46 -28.71
C GLY A 424 11.58 9.98 -28.03
N PHE A 425 11.60 9.66 -26.73
CA PHE A 425 10.43 9.13 -26.01
C PHE A 425 9.23 10.06 -26.15
N PHE A 426 9.43 11.37 -26.07
CA PHE A 426 8.36 12.36 -26.09
C PHE A 426 7.69 12.57 -27.45
N GLU A 427 8.20 11.95 -28.51
CA GLU A 427 7.53 11.92 -29.82
C GLU A 427 6.31 10.99 -29.80
N HIS A 428 6.28 10.01 -28.90
CA HIS A 428 5.24 8.98 -28.84
C HIS A 428 4.80 8.61 -27.43
N GLY A 429 5.36 9.23 -26.41
CA GLY A 429 5.09 8.95 -25.00
C GLY A 429 4.88 10.20 -24.17
N ILE A 430 4.33 9.98 -22.97
CA ILE A 430 4.20 10.98 -21.92
C ILE A 430 4.86 10.49 -20.63
N MET A 431 5.50 11.42 -19.93
CA MET A 431 6.02 11.24 -18.58
C MET A 431 5.11 11.99 -17.61
N ILE A 432 4.66 11.29 -16.59
CA ILE A 432 3.83 11.82 -15.51
C ILE A 432 4.65 11.73 -14.22
N VAL A 433 4.83 12.85 -13.52
CA VAL A 433 5.51 12.90 -12.23
C VAL A 433 4.53 13.36 -11.16
N THR A 434 4.37 12.57 -10.11
CA THR A 434 3.52 12.92 -8.97
C THR A 434 4.03 12.28 -7.69
N GLY A 435 3.46 12.64 -6.53
CA GLY A 435 3.72 11.97 -5.25
C GLY A 435 2.77 10.81 -5.00
N ASP A 436 3.20 9.86 -4.18
CA ASP A 436 2.32 8.87 -3.58
C ASP A 436 1.43 9.50 -2.49
N HIS A 437 2.00 10.35 -1.66
CA HIS A 437 1.34 11.18 -0.65
C HIS A 437 2.16 12.45 -0.38
N ARG A 438 1.59 13.37 0.38
CA ARG A 438 2.35 14.51 0.91
C ARG A 438 3.34 14.02 1.96
N ARG A 439 4.52 14.63 2.02
CA ARG A 439 5.53 14.32 3.06
C ARG A 439 4.91 14.20 4.45
N MET A 440 5.35 13.22 5.21
CA MET A 440 4.87 12.90 6.55
C MET A 440 5.39 13.92 7.59
N LYS A 441 5.07 15.21 7.40
CA LYS A 441 5.35 16.29 8.34
C LYS A 441 4.08 17.04 8.66
N PRO A 442 3.97 17.66 9.85
CA PRO A 442 2.86 18.53 10.18
C PRO A 442 2.66 19.62 9.12
N ILE A 443 1.41 20.03 8.91
CA ILE A 443 1.08 21.16 8.03
C ILE A 443 1.59 22.44 8.70
N THR A 444 2.35 23.22 7.97
CA THR A 444 2.84 24.52 8.48
C THR A 444 1.69 25.52 8.57
N GLN A 445 1.92 26.60 9.34
CA GLN A 445 0.93 27.69 9.43
C GLN A 445 0.67 28.32 8.05
N THR A 446 1.71 28.56 7.26
CA THR A 446 1.59 29.12 5.90
C THR A 446 0.75 28.26 4.98
N GLU A 447 0.95 26.92 5.00
CA GLU A 447 0.14 25.98 4.24
C GLU A 447 -1.33 26.03 4.66
N ARG A 448 -1.59 26.10 5.97
CA ARG A 448 -2.95 26.15 6.52
C ARG A 448 -3.67 27.44 6.17
N GLU A 449 -2.98 28.57 6.29
CA GLU A 449 -3.53 29.89 5.93
C GLU A 449 -3.90 29.95 4.45
N LYS A 450 -3.06 29.35 3.60
CA LYS A 450 -3.26 29.37 2.14
C LYS A 450 -4.31 28.35 1.68
N TYR A 451 -4.25 27.12 2.16
CA TYR A 451 -5.00 25.98 1.63
C TYR A 451 -5.95 25.32 2.64
N GLY A 452 -5.97 25.76 3.91
CA GLY A 452 -6.78 25.15 4.95
C GLY A 452 -6.44 23.67 5.18
N GLU A 453 -7.46 22.86 5.41
CA GLU A 453 -7.31 21.43 5.69
C GLU A 453 -6.84 20.63 4.47
N SER A 454 -7.10 21.09 3.24
CA SER A 454 -6.65 20.39 2.03
C SER A 454 -5.13 20.39 1.84
N ALA A 455 -4.40 21.25 2.57
CA ALA A 455 -2.94 21.28 2.54
C ALA A 455 -2.31 19.90 2.80
N LYS A 456 -2.96 19.06 3.63
CA LYS A 456 -2.48 17.70 3.97
C LYS A 456 -2.47 16.72 2.81
N ALA A 457 -3.25 16.99 1.77
CA ALA A 457 -3.44 16.10 0.63
C ALA A 457 -2.78 16.63 -0.66
N ARG A 458 -2.26 17.87 -0.67
CA ARG A 458 -1.73 18.48 -1.88
C ARG A 458 -0.39 17.91 -2.28
N ILE A 459 -0.35 17.33 -3.47
CA ILE A 459 0.85 16.83 -4.14
C ILE A 459 0.95 17.45 -5.54
N PRO A 460 2.14 17.59 -6.13
CA PRO A 460 2.24 18.11 -7.49
C PRO A 460 1.86 17.03 -8.50
N LEU A 461 1.37 17.46 -9.65
CA LEU A 461 1.23 16.63 -10.84
C LEU A 461 1.88 17.38 -12.01
N VAL A 462 2.89 16.79 -12.60
CA VAL A 462 3.57 17.30 -13.81
C VAL A 462 3.38 16.29 -14.93
N VAL A 463 2.94 16.76 -16.10
CA VAL A 463 2.75 15.93 -17.30
C VAL A 463 3.53 16.52 -18.44
N ILE A 464 4.42 15.73 -19.06
CA ILE A 464 5.33 16.15 -20.14
C ILE A 464 5.25 15.13 -21.28
N GLY A 465 5.25 15.58 -22.52
CA GLY A 465 5.43 14.69 -23.67
C GLY A 465 4.50 14.98 -24.82
N LYS A 466 4.14 13.91 -25.54
CA LYS A 466 3.38 13.99 -26.77
C LYS A 466 2.05 14.73 -26.57
N ASP A 467 1.81 15.72 -27.40
CA ASP A 467 0.58 16.52 -27.44
C ASP A 467 0.25 17.28 -26.14
N VAL A 468 1.21 17.34 -25.18
CA VAL A 468 1.06 18.07 -23.93
C VAL A 468 1.51 19.53 -24.13
N PRO A 469 0.65 20.53 -23.81
CA PRO A 469 1.03 21.93 -23.86
C PRO A 469 2.21 22.22 -22.93
N ARG A 470 3.13 23.10 -23.38
CA ARG A 470 4.31 23.49 -22.60
C ARG A 470 4.06 24.74 -21.78
N ASP A 471 4.70 24.82 -20.64
CA ASP A 471 4.69 25.95 -19.68
C ASP A 471 3.28 26.36 -19.23
N VAL A 472 2.38 25.38 -19.11
CA VAL A 472 1.02 25.58 -18.66
C VAL A 472 0.89 25.26 -17.18
N VAL A 473 0.22 26.12 -16.42
CA VAL A 473 -0.19 25.85 -15.06
C VAL A 473 -1.72 25.71 -15.05
N ASP A 474 -2.19 24.57 -14.58
CA ASP A 474 -3.60 24.21 -14.58
C ASP A 474 -4.14 24.21 -13.15
N ASP A 475 -5.27 24.87 -12.93
CA ASP A 475 -5.92 25.02 -11.62
C ASP A 475 -7.12 24.08 -11.42
N ARG A 476 -7.38 23.17 -12.39
CA ARG A 476 -8.42 22.15 -12.23
C ARG A 476 -8.13 21.25 -11.03
N TRP A 477 -9.20 20.87 -10.35
CA TRP A 477 -9.14 19.94 -9.24
C TRP A 477 -9.07 18.51 -9.75
N LEU A 478 -8.08 17.78 -9.36
CA LEU A 478 -7.85 16.39 -9.72
C LEU A 478 -7.35 15.62 -8.49
N GLN A 479 -7.57 14.32 -8.48
CA GLN A 479 -7.06 13.42 -7.43
C GLN A 479 -6.40 12.18 -8.05
N GLN A 480 -5.60 11.48 -7.26
CA GLN A 480 -4.87 10.29 -7.70
C GLN A 480 -5.78 9.22 -8.33
N ALA A 481 -6.92 8.93 -7.70
CA ALA A 481 -7.85 7.92 -8.17
C ALA A 481 -8.43 8.20 -9.57
N ASP A 482 -8.37 9.43 -10.03
CA ASP A 482 -8.92 9.82 -11.33
C ASP A 482 -7.85 9.95 -12.43
N LEU A 483 -6.56 10.00 -12.06
CA LEU A 483 -5.48 10.37 -12.96
C LEU A 483 -5.45 9.53 -14.25
N LEU A 484 -5.27 8.22 -14.14
CA LEU A 484 -5.14 7.35 -15.32
C LEU A 484 -6.46 7.17 -16.08
N ARG A 485 -7.59 7.19 -15.38
CA ARG A 485 -8.91 7.13 -15.99
C ARG A 485 -9.21 8.35 -16.82
N MET A 486 -8.77 9.52 -16.37
CA MET A 486 -9.02 10.81 -17.01
C MET A 486 -7.81 11.35 -17.76
N LEU A 487 -6.82 10.53 -18.03
CA LEU A 487 -5.58 10.97 -18.65
C LEU A 487 -5.81 11.68 -19.99
N ASP A 488 -6.83 11.27 -20.73
CA ASP A 488 -7.27 11.92 -21.96
C ASP A 488 -7.62 13.39 -21.73
N ARG A 489 -8.37 13.70 -20.68
CA ARG A 489 -8.74 15.06 -20.31
C ARG A 489 -7.62 15.83 -19.61
N VAL A 490 -6.71 15.12 -18.93
CA VAL A 490 -5.50 15.73 -18.37
C VAL A 490 -4.66 16.32 -19.52
N VAL A 491 -4.46 15.56 -20.58
CA VAL A 491 -3.66 15.96 -21.74
C VAL A 491 -4.45 16.92 -22.68
N ARG A 492 -5.74 16.67 -22.85
CA ARG A 492 -6.66 17.43 -23.72
C ARG A 492 -7.87 17.92 -22.91
N PRO A 493 -7.84 19.19 -22.43
CA PRO A 493 -8.89 19.73 -21.56
C PRO A 493 -10.31 19.63 -22.12
N ASP A 494 -10.46 19.68 -23.44
CA ASP A 494 -11.75 19.63 -24.13
C ASP A 494 -12.29 18.22 -24.39
N ALA A 495 -11.54 17.17 -24.01
CA ALA A 495 -12.01 15.80 -24.16
C ALA A 495 -13.28 15.55 -23.36
N ALA A 496 -14.27 14.85 -23.94
CA ALA A 496 -15.53 14.55 -23.30
C ALA A 496 -15.33 13.73 -22.01
N LEU A 497 -16.02 14.12 -20.94
CA LEU A 497 -16.06 13.33 -19.70
C LEU A 497 -17.03 12.16 -19.83
N SER A 498 -16.62 11.01 -19.34
CA SER A 498 -17.57 9.95 -19.02
C SER A 498 -18.54 10.45 -17.94
N PRO A 499 -19.86 10.30 -18.10
CA PRO A 499 -20.86 10.72 -17.11
C PRO A 499 -20.69 10.07 -15.73
N PHE A 500 -19.86 9.03 -15.65
CA PHE A 500 -19.56 8.28 -14.42
C PHE A 500 -18.35 8.85 -13.65
N VAL A 501 -17.65 9.85 -14.18
CA VAL A 501 -16.54 10.56 -13.52
C VAL A 501 -17.10 11.67 -12.62
N LEU A 502 -17.91 11.28 -11.66
CA LEU A 502 -18.58 12.21 -10.73
C LEU A 502 -17.62 12.85 -9.70
N TRP A 503 -16.41 12.33 -9.57
CA TRP A 503 -15.52 12.67 -8.47
C TRP A 503 -14.68 13.91 -8.70
N VAL A 504 -14.29 14.15 -9.93
CA VAL A 504 -13.15 14.99 -10.27
C VAL A 504 -13.39 16.48 -10.16
N GLU A 505 -14.59 16.95 -10.43
CA GLU A 505 -14.87 18.39 -10.45
C GLU A 505 -15.62 18.87 -9.22
N ARG A 506 -16.08 17.97 -8.38
CA ARG A 506 -16.99 18.31 -7.28
C ARG A 506 -16.44 18.05 -5.88
N TYR A 507 -15.59 17.03 -5.69
CA TYR A 507 -15.02 16.71 -4.39
C TYR A 507 -13.77 15.82 -4.50
N VAL A 508 -12.90 15.90 -3.52
CA VAL A 508 -11.68 15.10 -3.39
C VAL A 508 -11.76 14.30 -2.10
N PHE A 509 -11.47 13.02 -2.17
CA PHE A 509 -11.37 12.17 -0.99
C PHE A 509 -9.94 12.13 -0.48
N VAL A 510 -9.79 12.35 0.80
CA VAL A 510 -8.55 12.05 1.50
C VAL A 510 -8.89 11.15 2.67
N PHE A 511 -8.18 10.06 2.78
CA PHE A 511 -8.33 9.14 3.91
C PHE A 511 -7.31 9.50 4.98
N GLY A 512 -7.76 9.77 6.18
CA GLY A 512 -6.83 9.95 7.29
C GLY A 512 -6.17 8.63 7.68
N VAL A 513 -4.95 8.70 8.23
CA VAL A 513 -4.23 7.55 8.82
C VAL A 513 -4.89 7.15 10.14
N ALA A 514 -6.15 6.77 10.11
CA ALA A 514 -6.75 6.06 11.23
C ALA A 514 -6.53 4.56 10.99
N SER A 515 -6.15 3.83 12.03
CA SER A 515 -5.75 2.42 12.02
C SER A 515 -6.66 1.46 11.25
N ASN A 516 -7.85 1.88 10.91
CA ASN A 516 -8.85 1.06 10.25
C ASN A 516 -9.49 1.76 9.05
N ALA A 517 -8.85 2.81 8.50
CA ALA A 517 -9.36 3.69 7.43
C ALA A 517 -10.88 3.97 7.56
N SER A 518 -11.36 3.99 8.80
CA SER A 518 -12.76 4.25 9.08
C SER A 518 -13.09 5.73 9.04
N HIS A 519 -12.08 6.59 9.04
CA HIS A 519 -12.23 8.04 9.02
C HIS A 519 -11.81 8.61 7.68
N LEU A 520 -12.77 9.18 6.96
CA LEU A 520 -12.55 9.83 5.67
C LEU A 520 -12.71 11.34 5.79
N GLN A 521 -11.94 12.05 5.01
CA GLN A 521 -12.08 13.48 4.82
C GLN A 521 -12.39 13.79 3.36
N VAL A 522 -13.39 14.63 3.15
CA VAL A 522 -13.81 15.06 1.82
C VAL A 522 -13.55 16.54 1.69
N PHE A 523 -12.85 16.92 0.65
CA PHE A 523 -12.64 18.31 0.27
C PHE A 523 -13.52 18.65 -0.93
N VAL A 524 -14.05 19.88 -0.95
CA VAL A 524 -14.85 20.36 -2.06
C VAL A 524 -14.24 21.64 -2.65
N PRO A 525 -14.28 21.80 -3.98
CA PRO A 525 -13.73 22.99 -4.64
C PRO A 525 -14.40 24.29 -4.21
N ASP A 526 -15.71 24.26 -3.90
CA ASP A 526 -16.51 25.45 -3.60
C ASP A 526 -15.97 26.28 -2.42
N ASN A 527 -15.35 25.63 -1.44
CA ASN A 527 -14.70 26.32 -0.33
C ASN A 527 -13.17 26.38 -0.47
N GLY A 528 -12.63 26.05 -1.64
CA GLY A 528 -11.18 25.98 -1.90
C GLY A 528 -10.44 24.92 -1.08
N GLY A 529 -11.18 23.92 -0.54
CA GLY A 529 -10.63 22.89 0.33
C GLY A 529 -10.20 23.40 1.71
N ARG A 530 -10.68 24.58 2.12
CA ARG A 530 -10.32 25.16 3.42
C ARG A 530 -10.84 24.37 4.59
N GLU A 531 -12.00 23.73 4.42
CA GLU A 531 -12.63 22.88 5.41
C GLU A 531 -12.71 21.44 4.90
N ALA A 532 -12.51 20.49 5.79
CA ALA A 532 -12.73 19.07 5.53
C ALA A 532 -14.10 18.65 6.07
N PHE A 533 -14.87 17.97 5.24
CA PHE A 533 -16.07 17.28 5.68
C PHE A 533 -15.68 15.87 6.13
N ASN A 534 -15.91 15.58 7.41
CA ASN A 534 -15.47 14.34 8.02
C ASN A 534 -16.62 13.32 8.05
N LEU A 535 -16.30 12.09 7.69
CA LEU A 535 -17.20 10.97 7.82
C LEU A 535 -16.53 9.75 8.39
N ASN A 536 -17.29 8.97 9.15
CA ASN A 536 -16.87 7.67 9.64
C ASN A 536 -17.54 6.57 8.83
N LEU A 537 -16.74 5.59 8.42
CA LEU A 537 -17.22 4.35 7.86
C LEU A 537 -17.39 3.32 8.97
N GLN A 538 -18.62 2.99 9.29
CA GLN A 538 -18.94 1.98 10.30
C GLN A 538 -19.54 0.74 9.62
N GLY A 539 -18.72 -0.31 9.48
CA GLY A 539 -19.11 -1.45 8.65
C GLY A 539 -19.30 -1.00 7.21
N SER A 540 -20.53 -1.09 6.69
CA SER A 540 -20.91 -0.51 5.40
C SER A 540 -21.64 0.83 5.53
N GLY A 541 -21.99 1.26 6.74
CA GLY A 541 -22.66 2.53 7.00
C GLY A 541 -21.72 3.73 6.88
N VAL A 542 -22.28 4.86 6.46
CA VAL A 542 -21.63 6.16 6.38
C VAL A 542 -22.24 7.06 7.44
N GLU A 543 -21.44 7.54 8.37
CA GLU A 543 -21.84 8.50 9.40
C GLU A 543 -21.09 9.80 9.17
N TRP A 544 -21.80 10.85 8.81
CA TRP A 544 -21.22 12.18 8.66
C TRP A 544 -21.06 12.87 10.01
N LEU A 545 -19.86 13.32 10.31
CA LEU A 545 -19.58 14.24 11.40
C LEU A 545 -19.84 15.69 10.99
N SER A 546 -19.62 15.98 9.70
CA SER A 546 -19.98 17.25 9.05
C SER A 546 -20.39 16.92 7.62
N ARG A 547 -21.57 17.38 7.20
CA ARG A 547 -22.17 16.95 5.93
C ARG A 547 -21.94 17.97 4.82
N PRO A 548 -21.27 17.60 3.70
CA PRO A 548 -21.07 18.49 2.56
C PRO A 548 -22.31 18.59 1.69
N PRO A 549 -22.37 19.58 0.80
CA PRO A 549 -23.18 19.46 -0.40
C PRO A 549 -22.82 18.15 -1.13
N LEU A 550 -23.75 17.53 -1.81
CA LEU A 550 -23.53 16.25 -2.53
C LEU A 550 -23.24 15.03 -1.62
N ALA A 551 -23.51 15.10 -0.32
CA ALA A 551 -23.29 13.96 0.60
C ALA A 551 -23.93 12.66 0.11
N ARG A 552 -25.10 12.70 -0.53
CA ARG A 552 -25.80 11.53 -1.09
C ARG A 552 -25.01 10.88 -2.24
N ASP A 553 -24.39 11.68 -3.10
CA ASP A 553 -23.62 11.18 -4.22
C ASP A 553 -22.34 10.48 -3.71
N ILE A 554 -21.73 11.06 -2.68
CA ILE A 554 -20.57 10.49 -2.00
C ILE A 554 -20.92 9.16 -1.30
N GLU A 555 -22.04 9.13 -0.57
CA GLU A 555 -22.57 7.91 0.05
C GLU A 555 -22.80 6.81 -0.99
N ARG A 556 -23.46 7.15 -2.11
CA ARG A 556 -23.69 6.20 -3.20
C ARG A 556 -22.42 5.64 -3.78
N ALA A 557 -21.40 6.47 -3.99
CA ALA A 557 -20.12 6.03 -4.52
C ALA A 557 -19.37 5.12 -3.53
N ILE A 558 -19.41 5.41 -2.24
CA ILE A 558 -18.85 4.55 -1.19
C ILE A 558 -19.59 3.20 -1.17
N HIS A 559 -20.92 3.21 -1.18
CA HIS A 559 -21.71 1.98 -1.19
C HIS A 559 -21.43 1.13 -2.44
N ARG A 560 -21.34 1.75 -3.61
CA ARG A 560 -20.98 1.10 -4.86
C ARG A 560 -19.62 0.40 -4.75
N GLN A 561 -18.59 1.11 -4.32
CA GLN A 561 -17.25 0.52 -4.17
C GLN A 561 -17.25 -0.62 -3.15
N ARG A 562 -17.92 -0.46 -2.02
CA ARG A 562 -18.03 -1.51 -1.00
C ARG A 562 -18.81 -2.74 -1.46
N ALA A 563 -19.89 -2.55 -2.21
CA ALA A 563 -20.61 -3.67 -2.81
C ALA A 563 -19.68 -4.52 -3.70
N LEU A 564 -18.85 -3.85 -4.49
CA LEU A 564 -17.91 -4.54 -5.40
C LEU A 564 -16.75 -5.20 -4.67
N GLN A 565 -16.22 -4.58 -3.61
CA GLN A 565 -15.25 -5.21 -2.74
C GLN A 565 -15.83 -6.48 -2.09
N GLN A 566 -17.09 -6.42 -1.65
CA GLN A 566 -17.78 -7.59 -1.09
C GLN A 566 -17.98 -8.67 -2.14
N ALA A 567 -18.35 -8.30 -3.38
CA ALA A 567 -18.51 -9.26 -4.48
C ALA A 567 -17.17 -9.93 -4.84
N ALA A 568 -16.09 -9.15 -4.97
CA ALA A 568 -14.75 -9.66 -5.26
C ALA A 568 -14.29 -10.66 -4.17
N ARG A 569 -14.49 -10.31 -2.90
CA ARG A 569 -14.15 -11.19 -1.78
C ARG A 569 -15.03 -12.44 -1.73
N ALA A 570 -16.33 -12.31 -2.00
CA ALA A 570 -17.23 -13.45 -2.07
C ALA A 570 -16.85 -14.41 -3.22
N ALA A 571 -16.46 -13.87 -4.36
CA ALA A 571 -15.94 -14.63 -5.49
C ALA A 571 -14.61 -15.33 -5.16
N ALA A 572 -13.72 -14.68 -4.41
CA ALA A 572 -12.47 -15.29 -3.98
C ALA A 572 -12.67 -16.41 -2.93
N LEU A 573 -13.68 -16.26 -2.05
CA LEU A 573 -14.04 -17.29 -1.06
C LEU A 573 -14.90 -18.41 -1.62
N ASN A 574 -15.71 -18.10 -2.66
CA ASN A 574 -16.61 -19.03 -3.34
C ASN A 574 -16.47 -18.76 -4.84
N PRO A 575 -15.44 -19.31 -5.47
CA PRO A 575 -15.19 -19.05 -6.88
C PRO A 575 -16.44 -19.40 -7.71
N PRO A 576 -16.74 -18.59 -8.74
CA PRO A 576 -17.90 -18.85 -9.58
C PRO A 576 -17.77 -20.19 -10.26
N ARG A 577 -18.92 -20.81 -10.56
CA ARG A 577 -18.94 -22.03 -11.36
C ARG A 577 -18.37 -21.71 -12.73
N ILE A 578 -17.23 -22.32 -13.06
CA ILE A 578 -16.61 -22.13 -14.37
C ILE A 578 -17.47 -22.82 -15.43
N ALA A 579 -17.74 -22.12 -16.51
CA ALA A 579 -18.55 -22.64 -17.62
C ALA A 579 -17.92 -23.90 -18.20
N VAL A 580 -18.75 -24.72 -18.80
CA VAL A 580 -18.38 -26.02 -19.39
C VAL A 580 -17.04 -25.93 -20.12
N GLY A 581 -16.07 -26.67 -19.64
CA GLY A 581 -14.80 -26.84 -20.35
C GLY A 581 -15.04 -27.37 -21.77
N ARG A 582 -14.23 -26.93 -22.73
CA ARG A 582 -14.31 -27.50 -24.09
C ARG A 582 -13.98 -28.98 -24.01
N SER A 583 -14.87 -29.82 -24.52
CA SER A 583 -14.52 -31.20 -24.77
C SER A 583 -13.30 -31.25 -25.66
N LEU A 584 -12.24 -31.88 -25.20
CA LEU A 584 -11.06 -32.11 -26.03
C LEU A 584 -11.45 -33.08 -27.15
N SER A 585 -11.09 -32.75 -28.38
CA SER A 585 -11.38 -33.60 -29.53
C SER A 585 -10.44 -34.81 -29.56
N PRO A 586 -10.88 -36.00 -30.06
CA PRO A 586 -10.01 -37.15 -30.21
C PRO A 586 -8.75 -36.85 -31.02
N GLY A 587 -7.59 -37.21 -30.50
CA GLY A 587 -6.29 -36.99 -31.14
C GLY A 587 -5.43 -35.87 -30.52
N GLU A 588 -5.86 -35.30 -29.41
CA GLU A 588 -5.05 -34.35 -28.64
C GLU A 588 -3.91 -35.05 -27.91
N GLN A 589 -2.71 -34.42 -27.94
CA GLN A 589 -1.53 -35.00 -27.34
C GLN A 589 -1.56 -34.84 -25.83
N GLN A 590 -1.09 -35.86 -25.11
CA GLN A 590 -0.80 -35.76 -23.68
C GLN A 590 0.33 -34.77 -23.43
N GLY A 591 0.21 -33.95 -22.37
CA GLY A 591 1.29 -33.10 -21.93
C GLY A 591 0.83 -31.69 -21.53
N ILE A 592 1.84 -30.87 -21.24
CA ILE A 592 1.73 -29.45 -20.87
C ILE A 592 2.67 -28.62 -21.73
N LEU A 593 2.29 -27.39 -21.97
CA LEU A 593 3.15 -26.37 -22.58
C LEU A 593 3.86 -25.60 -21.47
N VAL A 594 5.17 -25.45 -21.54
CA VAL A 594 5.99 -24.81 -20.52
C VAL A 594 6.75 -23.65 -21.14
N GLY A 595 6.61 -22.48 -20.55
CA GLY A 595 7.41 -21.30 -20.79
C GLY A 595 8.42 -21.13 -19.65
N TYR A 596 9.70 -21.06 -19.97
CA TYR A 596 10.78 -20.79 -19.02
C TYR A 596 11.33 -19.39 -19.22
N SER A 597 11.60 -18.70 -18.12
CA SER A 597 12.31 -17.44 -18.09
C SER A 597 13.28 -17.41 -16.90
N SER A 598 14.47 -16.88 -17.13
CA SER A 598 15.40 -16.51 -16.03
C SER A 598 14.96 -15.23 -15.30
N ASP A 599 13.95 -14.54 -15.80
CA ASP A 599 13.34 -13.39 -15.13
C ASP A 599 12.18 -13.87 -14.27
N VAL A 600 12.31 -13.74 -12.96
CA VAL A 600 11.31 -14.16 -11.95
C VAL A 600 10.04 -13.29 -11.95
N ASN A 601 10.00 -12.24 -12.74
CA ASN A 601 8.91 -11.25 -12.75
C ASN A 601 8.03 -11.33 -14.00
N ILE A 602 8.33 -12.26 -14.92
CA ILE A 602 7.51 -12.44 -16.12
C ILE A 602 6.19 -13.09 -15.74
N THR A 603 5.09 -12.37 -15.94
CA THR A 603 3.71 -12.87 -15.83
C THR A 603 3.13 -13.23 -17.21
N ARG A 604 3.94 -13.75 -18.13
CA ARG A 604 3.54 -13.96 -19.52
C ARG A 604 2.90 -15.32 -19.76
N ASP A 605 1.98 -15.30 -20.69
CA ASP A 605 1.36 -16.50 -21.27
C ASP A 605 2.41 -17.31 -22.05
N PRO A 606 2.53 -18.65 -21.85
CA PRO A 606 3.44 -19.48 -22.62
C PRO A 606 3.16 -19.50 -24.12
N ASP A 607 1.96 -19.09 -24.56
CA ASP A 607 1.63 -18.94 -25.99
C ASP A 607 2.17 -17.62 -26.60
N ASP A 608 2.67 -16.70 -25.80
CA ASP A 608 3.17 -15.40 -26.28
C ASP A 608 4.62 -15.54 -26.79
N ALA A 609 4.74 -16.06 -28.01
CA ALA A 609 6.03 -16.29 -28.68
C ALA A 609 6.87 -15.01 -28.89
N ALA A 610 6.27 -13.82 -28.78
CA ALA A 610 6.95 -12.54 -29.00
C ALA A 610 7.81 -12.10 -27.79
N GLY A 611 7.82 -12.83 -26.68
CA GLY A 611 8.28 -12.35 -25.40
C GLY A 611 9.61 -12.87 -24.85
N GLY A 612 10.38 -13.65 -25.61
CA GLY A 612 11.68 -14.15 -25.12
C GLY A 612 11.58 -15.32 -24.11
N LEU A 613 10.41 -15.93 -23.95
CA LEU A 613 10.25 -17.18 -23.21
C LEU A 613 10.80 -18.35 -24.01
N LYS A 614 11.62 -19.18 -23.39
CA LYS A 614 11.96 -20.49 -23.95
C LYS A 614 10.78 -21.44 -23.75
N THR A 615 10.05 -21.77 -24.81
CA THR A 615 8.89 -22.65 -24.75
C THR A 615 9.21 -24.06 -25.18
N PHE A 616 8.64 -25.05 -24.47
CA PHE A 616 8.75 -26.47 -24.79
C PHE A 616 7.52 -27.23 -24.26
N THR A 617 7.35 -28.47 -24.69
CA THR A 617 6.30 -29.34 -24.18
C THR A 617 6.89 -30.38 -23.23
N ALA A 618 6.17 -30.71 -22.15
CA ALA A 618 6.55 -31.74 -21.20
C ALA A 618 5.38 -32.69 -20.92
N GLN A 619 5.68 -33.89 -20.42
CA GLN A 619 4.67 -34.90 -20.13
C GLN A 619 4.15 -34.85 -18.69
N SER A 620 4.83 -34.12 -17.81
CA SER A 620 4.52 -34.08 -16.38
C SER A 620 4.91 -32.73 -15.74
N LEU A 621 4.42 -32.50 -14.52
CA LEU A 621 4.80 -31.38 -13.65
C LEU A 621 6.07 -31.69 -12.82
N ASP A 622 6.88 -32.67 -13.23
CA ASP A 622 8.15 -32.95 -12.55
C ASP A 622 9.11 -31.78 -12.72
N LEU A 623 9.34 -31.05 -11.63
CA LEU A 623 10.09 -29.80 -11.64
C LEU A 623 11.54 -29.99 -12.08
N GLU A 624 12.21 -31.07 -11.67
CA GLU A 624 13.59 -31.34 -12.07
C GLU A 624 13.70 -31.62 -13.58
N GLU A 625 12.75 -32.38 -14.11
CA GLU A 625 12.64 -32.64 -15.54
C GLU A 625 12.36 -31.35 -16.33
N LEU A 626 11.44 -30.50 -15.85
CA LEU A 626 11.13 -29.22 -16.48
C LEU A 626 12.35 -28.29 -16.53
N VAL A 627 13.08 -28.18 -15.42
CA VAL A 627 14.30 -27.37 -15.34
C VAL A 627 15.40 -27.95 -16.25
N ARG A 628 15.55 -29.27 -16.33
CA ARG A 628 16.51 -29.93 -17.20
C ARG A 628 16.20 -29.66 -18.68
N GLN A 629 14.95 -29.73 -19.10
CA GLN A 629 14.53 -29.43 -20.46
C GLN A 629 14.69 -27.92 -20.80
N ALA A 630 14.55 -27.06 -19.80
CA ALA A 630 14.85 -25.64 -19.94
C ALA A 630 16.35 -25.35 -20.19
N GLY A 631 17.23 -26.31 -19.96
CA GLY A 631 18.70 -26.19 -20.18
C GLY A 631 19.50 -26.05 -18.89
N GLY A 632 18.89 -26.40 -17.76
CA GLY A 632 19.44 -26.18 -16.41
C GLY A 632 19.27 -24.71 -15.98
N ALA A 633 18.94 -24.48 -14.73
CA ALA A 633 18.74 -23.12 -14.21
C ALA A 633 19.71 -22.87 -13.06
N PRO A 634 20.81 -22.14 -13.29
CA PRO A 634 21.80 -21.84 -12.26
C PRO A 634 21.38 -20.77 -11.25
N GLY A 635 20.27 -20.07 -11.51
CA GLY A 635 19.75 -18.97 -10.68
C GLY A 635 18.24 -19.00 -10.54
N SER A 636 17.66 -17.87 -10.15
CA SER A 636 16.22 -17.66 -10.05
C SER A 636 15.54 -17.78 -11.43
N PHE A 637 14.33 -18.33 -11.47
CA PHE A 637 13.57 -18.49 -12.72
C PHE A 637 12.06 -18.55 -12.48
N THR A 638 11.30 -18.37 -13.56
CA THR A 638 9.86 -18.59 -13.60
C THR A 638 9.52 -19.68 -14.61
N LEU A 639 8.61 -20.58 -14.23
CA LEU A 639 7.91 -21.49 -15.14
C LEU A 639 6.45 -21.03 -15.26
N SER A 640 6.01 -20.81 -16.49
CA SER A 640 4.60 -20.62 -16.84
C SER A 640 4.13 -21.89 -17.53
N ILE A 641 3.22 -22.61 -16.92
CA ILE A 641 2.79 -23.94 -17.35
C ILE A 641 1.33 -23.87 -17.74
N ARG A 642 1.02 -24.32 -18.93
CA ARG A 642 -0.36 -24.43 -19.45
C ARG A 642 -0.68 -25.84 -19.87
N GLY A 643 -1.87 -26.25 -19.52
CA GLY A 643 -2.41 -27.52 -19.95
C GLY A 643 -3.94 -27.52 -19.92
N PHE A 644 -4.52 -28.69 -20.24
CA PHE A 644 -5.93 -28.94 -20.09
C PHE A 644 -6.12 -30.16 -19.19
N LEU A 645 -6.99 -30.02 -18.20
CA LEU A 645 -7.28 -31.04 -17.19
C LEU A 645 -8.76 -31.47 -17.30
N PRO A 646 -9.08 -32.77 -17.49
CA PRO A 646 -10.46 -33.21 -17.49
C PRO A 646 -11.04 -33.28 -16.07
N ALA A 647 -12.20 -32.65 -15.87
CA ALA A 647 -13.04 -32.80 -14.68
C ALA A 647 -14.06 -33.93 -14.96
N PRO A 648 -14.00 -35.07 -14.27
CA PRO A 648 -14.84 -36.21 -14.57
C PRO A 648 -16.33 -36.01 -14.22
N VAL A 649 -16.64 -35.15 -13.25
CA VAL A 649 -18.02 -34.91 -12.79
C VAL A 649 -18.22 -33.41 -12.46
N ASP A 650 -19.49 -32.99 -12.46
CA ASP A 650 -19.85 -31.67 -11.93
C ASP A 650 -19.61 -31.63 -10.42
N GLY A 651 -19.05 -30.50 -9.91
CA GLY A 651 -18.95 -30.30 -8.48
C GLY A 651 -17.82 -29.36 -8.03
N GLU A 652 -17.62 -29.29 -6.73
CA GLU A 652 -16.57 -28.53 -6.12
C GLU A 652 -15.27 -29.35 -6.09
N TYR A 653 -14.25 -28.83 -6.76
CA TYR A 653 -12.90 -29.37 -6.78
C TYR A 653 -12.03 -28.52 -5.87
N TRP A 654 -11.29 -29.14 -4.99
CA TRP A 654 -10.27 -28.49 -4.21
C TRP A 654 -8.90 -28.80 -4.78
N PHE A 655 -8.05 -27.79 -4.83
CA PHE A 655 -6.66 -27.93 -5.22
C PHE A 655 -5.76 -27.57 -4.06
N SER A 656 -4.69 -28.33 -3.87
CA SER A 656 -3.63 -28.06 -2.89
C SER A 656 -2.30 -28.08 -3.63
N MET A 657 -1.58 -27.00 -3.62
CA MET A 657 -0.28 -26.87 -4.24
C MET A 657 0.76 -26.56 -3.18
N PHE A 658 1.91 -27.22 -3.27
CA PHE A 658 3.09 -26.85 -2.54
C PHE A 658 4.10 -26.27 -3.52
N ALA A 659 4.60 -25.08 -3.23
CA ALA A 659 5.71 -24.43 -3.90
C ALA A 659 6.63 -23.83 -2.82
N ASP A 660 7.92 -24.10 -2.90
CA ASP A 660 8.87 -23.65 -1.89
C ASP A 660 9.02 -22.11 -1.86
N ASP A 661 9.11 -21.46 -3.01
CA ASP A 661 9.15 -20.01 -3.10
C ASP A 661 7.78 -19.40 -3.42
N GLU A 662 7.24 -19.64 -4.61
CA GLU A 662 5.95 -19.07 -5.01
C GLU A 662 5.27 -19.91 -6.11
N GLY A 663 3.98 -20.17 -5.94
CA GLY A 663 3.18 -20.88 -6.91
C GLY A 663 1.75 -20.37 -6.97
N CYS A 664 1.18 -20.31 -8.18
CA CYS A 664 -0.20 -19.89 -8.43
C CYS A 664 -0.89 -20.84 -9.41
N LEU A 665 -2.22 -20.94 -9.29
CA LEU A 665 -3.04 -21.73 -10.19
C LEU A 665 -4.28 -20.96 -10.61
N SER A 666 -4.55 -20.92 -11.92
CA SER A 666 -5.86 -20.53 -12.43
C SER A 666 -6.47 -21.63 -13.29
N ILE A 667 -7.79 -21.67 -13.33
CA ILE A 667 -8.57 -22.62 -14.15
C ILE A 667 -9.57 -21.82 -14.96
N ASP A 668 -9.54 -22.01 -16.28
CA ASP A 668 -10.32 -21.26 -17.27
C ASP A 668 -10.20 -19.72 -17.12
N GLY A 669 -9.04 -19.27 -16.61
CA GLY A 669 -8.74 -17.86 -16.36
C GLY A 669 -9.16 -17.35 -14.98
N GLU A 670 -9.83 -18.15 -14.15
CA GLU A 670 -10.18 -17.81 -12.78
C GLU A 670 -9.09 -18.27 -11.80
N ILE A 671 -8.67 -17.41 -10.90
CA ILE A 671 -7.63 -17.73 -9.90
C ILE A 671 -8.23 -18.69 -8.87
N VAL A 672 -7.64 -19.88 -8.78
CA VAL A 672 -8.00 -20.90 -7.77
C VAL A 672 -7.03 -20.84 -6.58
N LEU A 673 -5.74 -20.65 -6.86
CA LEU A 673 -4.70 -20.49 -5.86
C LEU A 673 -3.94 -19.19 -6.13
N GLU A 674 -3.95 -18.28 -5.18
CA GLU A 674 -3.16 -17.05 -5.24
C GLU A 674 -1.66 -17.35 -5.20
N CYS A 675 -0.84 -16.42 -5.67
CA CYS A 675 0.61 -16.61 -5.73
C CYS A 675 1.26 -16.53 -4.35
N HIS A 676 1.79 -17.67 -3.88
CA HIS A 676 2.30 -17.74 -2.53
C HIS A 676 3.21 -18.96 -2.31
N GLY A 677 4.15 -18.87 -1.38
CA GLY A 677 5.03 -19.97 -0.99
C GLY A 677 4.42 -20.88 0.07
N GLY A 678 4.89 -22.14 0.14
CA GLY A 678 4.38 -23.15 1.04
C GLY A 678 3.15 -23.88 0.52
N ILE A 679 2.32 -24.37 1.41
CA ILE A 679 1.05 -25.03 1.05
C ILE A 679 -0.01 -23.97 0.81
N ASN A 680 -0.64 -24.03 -0.36
CA ASN A 680 -1.73 -23.17 -0.78
C ASN A 680 -2.92 -24.02 -1.20
N GLU A 681 -4.12 -23.73 -0.70
CA GLU A 681 -5.34 -24.51 -0.95
C GLU A 681 -6.49 -23.60 -1.37
N GLY A 682 -7.26 -24.05 -2.35
CA GLY A 682 -8.42 -23.32 -2.85
C GLY A 682 -9.40 -24.25 -3.56
N SER A 683 -10.64 -23.81 -3.73
CA SER A 683 -11.68 -24.57 -4.40
C SER A 683 -12.29 -23.82 -5.58
N VAL A 684 -12.83 -24.61 -6.53
CA VAL A 684 -13.52 -24.12 -7.72
C VAL A 684 -14.65 -25.06 -8.08
N LEU A 685 -15.77 -24.51 -8.50
CA LEU A 685 -16.88 -25.29 -9.04
C LEU A 685 -16.66 -25.57 -10.55
N LEU A 686 -16.41 -26.84 -10.92
CA LEU A 686 -16.23 -27.24 -12.29
C LEU A 686 -17.43 -28.03 -12.77
N THR A 687 -17.78 -27.89 -14.05
CA THR A 687 -18.66 -28.80 -14.74
C THR A 687 -17.86 -29.98 -15.29
N ALA A 688 -18.49 -31.12 -15.52
CA ALA A 688 -17.85 -32.24 -16.21
C ALA A 688 -17.39 -31.76 -17.59
N GLY A 689 -16.14 -32.03 -17.93
CA GLY A 689 -15.54 -31.56 -19.18
C GLY A 689 -14.05 -31.31 -19.03
N THR A 690 -13.47 -30.57 -19.97
CA THR A 690 -12.05 -30.25 -19.98
C THR A 690 -11.86 -28.79 -19.71
N HIS A 691 -11.01 -28.49 -18.74
CA HIS A 691 -10.72 -27.16 -18.27
C HIS A 691 -9.27 -26.77 -18.55
N ARG A 692 -9.04 -25.55 -19.01
CA ARG A 692 -7.69 -24.98 -19.15
C ARG A 692 -7.12 -24.71 -17.77
N ILE A 693 -5.90 -25.17 -17.53
CA ILE A 693 -5.15 -24.81 -16.34
C ILE A 693 -3.93 -23.99 -16.73
N ASP A 694 -3.69 -22.93 -15.98
CA ASP A 694 -2.48 -22.12 -16.04
C ASP A 694 -1.84 -22.13 -14.64
N LEU A 695 -0.65 -22.70 -14.54
CA LEU A 695 0.14 -22.77 -13.32
C LEU A 695 1.41 -21.96 -13.51
N ARG A 696 1.74 -21.14 -12.52
CA ARG A 696 3.02 -20.44 -12.48
C ARG A 696 3.80 -20.86 -11.24
N TYR A 697 5.08 -21.15 -11.43
CA TYR A 697 6.03 -21.43 -10.39
C TYR A 697 7.21 -20.48 -10.50
N ILE A 698 7.58 -19.85 -9.41
CA ILE A 698 8.71 -18.95 -9.33
C ILE A 698 9.71 -19.52 -8.33
N TYR A 699 10.95 -19.70 -8.78
CA TYR A 699 12.07 -20.09 -7.95
C TYR A 699 12.99 -18.89 -7.71
N ARG A 700 13.36 -18.62 -6.45
CA ARG A 700 14.29 -17.55 -6.08
C ARG A 700 15.57 -18.08 -5.45
N ASP A 701 15.49 -18.77 -4.33
CA ASP A 701 16.67 -19.25 -3.61
C ASP A 701 16.42 -20.34 -2.53
N GLN A 702 15.14 -20.72 -2.33
CA GLN A 702 14.77 -21.69 -1.29
C GLN A 702 14.50 -23.02 -1.92
N GLY A 703 14.96 -24.08 -1.80
CA GLY A 703 14.68 -25.41 -2.33
C GLY A 703 14.00 -25.42 -3.70
N ARG A 704 13.92 -26.54 -4.35
CA ARG A 704 13.22 -26.72 -5.63
C ARG A 704 12.13 -27.75 -5.45
N SER A 705 10.91 -27.29 -5.15
CA SER A 705 9.79 -28.20 -4.94
C SER A 705 8.49 -27.62 -5.45
N LEU A 706 7.79 -28.42 -6.25
CA LEU A 706 6.46 -28.12 -6.76
C LEU A 706 5.62 -29.39 -6.71
N SER A 707 4.46 -29.33 -6.09
CA SER A 707 3.49 -30.43 -6.17
C SER A 707 2.08 -29.88 -6.29
N LEU A 708 1.25 -30.54 -7.09
CA LEU A 708 -0.17 -30.22 -7.26
C LEU A 708 -1.02 -31.45 -6.92
N LYS A 709 -1.94 -31.24 -5.99
CA LYS A 709 -2.93 -32.24 -5.57
C LYS A 709 -4.33 -31.71 -5.80
N TRP A 710 -5.28 -32.59 -5.94
CA TRP A 710 -6.69 -32.26 -6.00
C TRP A 710 -7.52 -33.12 -5.07
N LEU A 711 -8.69 -32.63 -4.71
CA LEU A 711 -9.74 -33.35 -4.02
C LEU A 711 -10.97 -33.30 -4.92
N LEU A 712 -11.38 -34.46 -5.43
CA LEU A 712 -12.54 -34.60 -6.30
C LEU A 712 -13.85 -34.46 -5.50
N PRO A 713 -14.94 -34.04 -6.12
CA PRO A 713 -16.26 -34.01 -5.49
C PRO A 713 -16.61 -35.34 -4.86
N GLY A 714 -16.90 -35.36 -3.56
CA GLY A 714 -17.25 -36.56 -2.80
C GLY A 714 -16.07 -37.46 -2.36
N ALA A 715 -14.84 -37.09 -2.65
CA ALA A 715 -13.66 -37.81 -2.16
C ALA A 715 -13.32 -37.40 -0.71
N ASN A 716 -12.61 -38.26 0.04
CA ASN A 716 -12.29 -38.05 1.46
C ASN A 716 -10.89 -37.50 1.71
N GLY A 717 -10.10 -37.18 0.66
CA GLY A 717 -8.74 -36.63 0.83
C GLY A 717 -8.07 -36.24 -0.47
N PHE A 718 -7.07 -35.42 -0.37
CA PHE A 718 -6.25 -34.96 -1.49
C PHE A 718 -5.44 -36.11 -2.10
N ALA A 719 -5.48 -36.24 -3.44
CA ALA A 719 -4.65 -37.11 -4.23
C ALA A 719 -3.76 -36.27 -5.17
N ALA A 720 -2.59 -36.79 -5.55
CA ALA A 720 -1.81 -36.13 -6.60
C ALA A 720 -2.61 -36.07 -7.90
N VAL A 721 -2.57 -34.95 -8.62
CA VAL A 721 -3.17 -34.84 -9.95
C VAL A 721 -2.43 -35.81 -10.87
N PRO A 722 -3.13 -36.83 -11.49
CA PRO A 722 -2.47 -37.79 -12.36
C PRO A 722 -1.86 -37.09 -13.58
N GLN A 723 -0.57 -37.31 -13.81
CA GLN A 723 0.18 -36.59 -14.85
C GLN A 723 -0.25 -36.94 -16.27
N ASP A 724 -0.82 -38.14 -16.46
CA ASP A 724 -1.35 -38.62 -17.73
C ASP A 724 -2.69 -37.98 -18.12
N LEU A 725 -3.31 -37.23 -17.22
CA LEU A 725 -4.53 -36.47 -17.50
C LEU A 725 -4.30 -35.17 -18.25
N PHE A 726 -3.09 -34.60 -18.18
CA PHE A 726 -2.82 -33.34 -18.87
C PHE A 726 -2.84 -33.48 -20.38
N ARG A 727 -3.43 -32.52 -21.08
CA ARG A 727 -3.54 -32.45 -22.53
C ARG A 727 -3.03 -31.14 -23.07
N LEU A 728 -2.39 -31.17 -24.24
CA LEU A 728 -1.99 -29.99 -25.01
C LEU A 728 -3.16 -29.51 -25.90
N PRO A 729 -3.25 -28.20 -26.17
CA PRO A 729 -4.16 -27.69 -27.20
C PRO A 729 -3.71 -28.17 -28.58
N ARG A 730 -4.65 -28.27 -29.53
CA ARG A 730 -4.30 -28.51 -30.94
C ARG A 730 -3.53 -27.28 -31.46
N THR A 731 -2.41 -27.51 -32.11
CA THR A 731 -1.72 -26.49 -32.91
C THR A 731 -2.61 -26.09 -34.08
N GLY A 732 -3.21 -24.88 -34.03
CA GLY A 732 -3.99 -24.34 -35.15
C GLY A 732 -5.45 -23.97 -34.84
N SER A 733 -5.83 -23.80 -33.56
CA SER A 733 -7.15 -23.23 -33.18
C SER A 733 -7.00 -21.91 -32.45
#